data_aa9cabdb78b5f65799247b6ff9ed5934
#
_entry.id   aa9cabdb78b5f65799247b6ff9ed5934
#
_cell.length_a   1.000
_cell.length_b   1.000
_cell.length_c   1.000
_cell.angle_alpha   90.00
_cell.angle_beta   90.00
_cell.angle_gamma   90.00
#
_symmetry.space_group_name_H-M   'P 1'
#
loop_
_entity.id
_entity.type
_entity.pdbx_description
1 polymer ?
#
loop_
_entity_poly.entity_id
_entity_poly.type
_entity_poly.pdbx_seq_one_letter_code
_entity_poly.pdbx_strand_id
1 'polypeptide(L)'
;MSQRKTRQRLAIVRSPSKPSTNASTALLPLGAMLLAGSLSAMAQTTPSDTLPTVTVRERAEAPEGKDALRATETGIGKGRQQLRDIPQSVTVVTEKLIDDRNLDTVKEALKNTAGISFLAAEGAEEDIRLRGFSLQATGDLFIDGMRDPAFYERDTFNLDRMEVLRGSASMLFGRGSTGGAVNQVSKVPRLITEHQVDLTLGSHAYRRVQGDFNIQTGESSALRLNAMVTKADNNGSGASLDKNGVALAYRWGIGERNEFQASIYNLDNNNGINYGIPFIAPYAGAPTTERVLLPLDPKNYYGLASDYNDSSATIAGFSHIHRFDRESEIKTQIRVGQFKRDQRSGAIRFAAAAFQPGGVAANLTNFGPDTVLQRNLHLKIQDMDNVHVQSDYSGKFEALGFKHDILAGVDASREEKTVYAARNANQGGVVPTKPRTTVGTPNDGAFVDEASRVLRVSNQYVSTGWGAYVQDVVQLTPTWKLVGGLRYDNLTGDYDAFTIPNAAPGPVTTNSYRMKVSEVSQRLGALWQPNALQSFHASAGTSFNTSGDAYSLGPSNVDTPPEKSINLEIGAKLDSADKRFTTRLAVFRSTKLNERNTDPDLSVITLSGKRHVAGFEADISGRLSPTWEVYGSYMWIPVAHVDKAAPCPPSGACTQNTPGERVGDRPTLTPEHSGTVWSTWQLTPKFRVGGGLNFRSKQKPLRSEFHVPSYVTADLMAEYRFDFENLILKANLTNVTNKLYADSLYPAHYVPGAGRTLQVTASLKF
;
A
#
# COMPACT_ATOMS: atom_id res chain seq x y z
N MET A 1 29.44 2.98 -28.92
CA MET A 1 29.33 4.45 -28.87
C MET A 1 27.90 4.78 -28.42
N SER A 2 27.74 5.04 -27.12
CA SER A 2 26.47 5.31 -26.51
C SER A 2 26.10 6.79 -26.65
N GLN A 3 25.09 7.11 -27.46
CA GLN A 3 24.57 8.47 -27.50
C GLN A 3 23.66 8.67 -26.27
N ARG A 4 24.15 9.42 -25.29
CA ARG A 4 23.32 10.01 -24.25
C ARG A 4 22.34 11.00 -24.90
N LYS A 5 21.09 10.63 -25.09
CA LYS A 5 20.03 11.59 -25.40
C LYS A 5 19.70 12.36 -24.13
N THR A 6 20.15 13.59 -24.06
CA THR A 6 19.71 14.56 -23.06
C THR A 6 18.24 14.85 -23.30
N ARG A 7 17.37 14.34 -22.43
CA ARG A 7 15.94 14.68 -22.44
C ARG A 7 15.79 16.14 -22.01
N GLN A 8 15.44 17.03 -22.93
CA GLN A 8 15.03 18.39 -22.60
C GLN A 8 13.73 18.31 -21.78
N ARG A 9 13.81 18.74 -20.53
CA ARG A 9 12.62 18.97 -19.70
C ARG A 9 11.90 20.20 -20.29
N LEU A 10 10.70 19.97 -20.84
CA LEU A 10 9.81 21.05 -21.20
C LEU A 10 9.41 21.79 -19.93
N ALA A 11 9.89 23.01 -19.79
CA ALA A 11 9.42 23.93 -18.77
C ALA A 11 7.98 24.32 -19.13
N ILE A 12 7.02 23.82 -18.37
CA ILE A 12 5.63 24.30 -18.46
C ILE A 12 5.64 25.74 -17.93
N VAL A 13 5.40 26.68 -18.82
CA VAL A 13 5.22 28.09 -18.46
C VAL A 13 3.98 28.19 -17.57
N ARG A 14 4.19 28.38 -16.28
CA ARG A 14 3.12 28.72 -15.35
C ARG A 14 2.64 30.14 -15.66
N SER A 15 1.43 30.28 -16.13
CA SER A 15 0.75 31.57 -16.07
C SER A 15 0.56 31.94 -14.59
N PRO A 16 0.87 33.17 -14.18
CA PRO A 16 0.68 33.57 -12.80
C PRO A 16 -0.83 33.65 -12.51
N SER A 17 -1.33 32.72 -11.70
CA SER A 17 -2.65 32.86 -11.10
C SER A 17 -2.61 34.05 -10.14
N LYS A 18 -3.52 34.98 -10.28
CA LYS A 18 -3.73 36.10 -9.33
C LYS A 18 -3.94 35.51 -7.93
N PRO A 19 -3.31 36.03 -6.89
CA PRO A 19 -3.55 35.57 -5.53
C PRO A 19 -4.99 35.91 -5.15
N SER A 20 -5.83 34.91 -4.92
CA SER A 20 -7.08 35.10 -4.19
C SER A 20 -6.70 35.26 -2.71
N THR A 21 -6.64 36.49 -2.26
CA THR A 21 -6.58 36.83 -0.85
C THR A 21 -7.92 36.44 -0.23
N ASN A 22 -7.91 35.34 0.52
CA ASN A 22 -8.76 35.09 1.70
C ASN A 22 -8.86 33.58 1.96
N ALA A 23 -8.07 33.07 2.89
CA ALA A 23 -8.31 31.91 3.74
C ALA A 23 -7.04 31.31 4.40
N SER A 24 -5.95 32.09 4.55
CA SER A 24 -4.69 31.53 5.11
C SER A 24 -4.50 31.76 6.60
N THR A 25 -5.48 32.31 7.32
CA THR A 25 -5.29 32.77 8.71
C THR A 25 -5.91 31.86 9.79
N ALA A 26 -6.59 30.77 9.45
CA ALA A 26 -7.32 29.99 10.46
C ALA A 26 -6.60 28.73 10.97
N LEU A 27 -5.51 28.27 10.34
CA LEU A 27 -4.82 27.02 10.74
C LEU A 27 -3.49 27.22 11.48
N LEU A 28 -2.93 28.43 11.44
CA LEU A 28 -1.68 28.74 12.14
C LEU A 28 -1.78 28.93 13.67
N PRO A 29 -2.91 29.27 14.31
CA PRO A 29 -2.92 29.50 15.75
C PRO A 29 -2.81 28.24 16.60
N LEU A 30 -3.30 27.07 16.15
CA LEU A 30 -3.36 25.88 17.02
C LEU A 30 -2.00 25.18 17.13
N GLY A 31 -1.27 25.05 16.04
CA GLY A 31 0.08 24.47 16.05
C GLY A 31 1.10 25.39 16.76
N ALA A 32 0.97 26.69 16.55
CA ALA A 32 1.81 27.68 17.22
C ALA A 32 1.52 27.82 18.71
N MET A 33 0.26 27.63 19.16
CA MET A 33 -0.07 27.59 20.58
C MET A 33 0.46 26.36 21.30
N LEU A 34 0.50 25.19 20.65
CA LEU A 34 1.11 23.98 21.21
C LEU A 34 2.64 24.07 21.28
N LEU A 35 3.29 24.75 20.32
CA LEU A 35 4.73 25.02 20.34
C LEU A 35 5.11 26.15 21.31
N ALA A 36 4.27 27.16 21.47
CA ALA A 36 4.51 28.25 22.42
C ALA A 36 4.32 27.83 23.92
N GLY A 37 3.45 26.85 24.17
CA GLY A 37 3.27 26.27 25.50
C GLY A 37 4.49 25.49 26.00
N SER A 38 5.34 24.96 25.10
CA SER A 38 6.55 24.22 25.45
C SER A 38 7.77 25.13 25.72
N LEU A 39 7.75 26.39 25.29
CA LEU A 39 8.85 27.34 25.50
C LEU A 39 8.75 28.16 26.80
N SER A 40 7.59 28.17 27.45
CA SER A 40 7.36 28.98 28.67
C SER A 40 7.78 28.28 29.99
N ALA A 41 8.24 27.02 29.94
CA ALA A 41 8.64 26.24 31.12
C ALA A 41 10.15 26.34 31.48
N MET A 42 10.89 27.25 30.86
CA MET A 42 12.34 27.36 31.06
C MET A 42 12.73 28.53 32.05
N ALA A 43 11.95 28.83 33.04
CA ALA A 43 12.37 29.79 34.05
C ALA A 43 11.88 29.41 35.45
N GLN A 44 12.71 28.64 36.14
CA GLN A 44 13.05 28.82 37.58
C GLN A 44 13.81 27.60 38.09
N THR A 45 15.12 27.73 38.25
CA THR A 45 15.96 26.77 38.98
C THR A 45 16.32 27.34 40.34
N THR A 46 15.88 26.70 41.42
CA THR A 46 16.51 26.78 42.73
C THR A 46 17.47 25.59 42.88
N PRO A 47 18.69 25.78 43.39
CA PRO A 47 19.63 24.67 43.56
C PRO A 47 19.22 23.84 44.77
N SER A 48 18.95 22.55 44.60
CA SER A 48 18.95 21.55 45.66
C SER A 48 20.05 20.57 45.39
N ASP A 49 20.87 20.26 46.36
CA ASP A 49 21.89 19.20 46.35
C ASP A 49 21.23 17.88 46.00
N THR A 50 21.41 17.41 44.80
CA THR A 50 20.98 16.08 44.36
C THR A 50 22.21 15.19 44.15
N LEU A 51 22.18 14.02 44.76
CA LEU A 51 23.09 12.91 44.49
C LEU A 51 23.19 12.67 42.98
N PRO A 52 24.37 12.25 42.45
CA PRO A 52 24.49 12.00 41.01
C PRO A 52 23.49 10.94 40.58
N THR A 53 22.65 11.32 39.64
CA THR A 53 21.67 10.43 39.04
C THR A 53 22.40 9.28 38.37
N VAL A 54 22.20 8.07 38.87
CA VAL A 54 22.62 6.85 38.18
C VAL A 54 21.73 6.72 36.92
N THR A 55 22.23 7.20 35.80
CA THR A 55 21.58 7.00 34.52
C THR A 55 21.73 5.53 34.12
N VAL A 56 20.73 4.71 34.39
CA VAL A 56 20.63 3.39 33.78
C VAL A 56 20.32 3.65 32.30
N ARG A 57 21.34 3.65 31.45
CA ARG A 57 21.14 3.68 30.00
C ARG A 57 20.44 2.38 29.62
N GLU A 58 19.21 2.49 29.23
CA GLU A 58 18.51 1.39 28.62
C GLU A 58 19.29 0.97 27.35
N ARG A 59 19.52 -0.34 27.22
CA ARG A 59 20.30 -0.94 26.13
C ARG A 59 19.75 -0.42 24.80
N ALA A 60 20.64 0.00 23.89
CA ALA A 60 20.26 0.51 22.56
C ALA A 60 19.09 -0.25 21.98
N GLU A 61 18.04 0.46 21.55
CA GLU A 61 16.83 -0.14 20.97
C GLU A 61 17.23 -1.06 19.81
N ALA A 62 17.25 -2.37 20.06
CA ALA A 62 17.43 -3.33 18.96
C ALA A 62 16.20 -3.26 18.06
N PRO A 63 16.37 -3.20 16.72
CA PRO A 63 15.23 -3.23 15.81
C PRO A 63 14.48 -4.53 15.99
N GLU A 64 13.24 -4.42 16.39
CA GLU A 64 12.38 -5.60 16.44
C GLU A 64 12.10 -6.03 14.98
N GLY A 65 12.45 -7.28 14.64
CA GLY A 65 12.21 -7.83 13.31
C GLY A 65 13.36 -7.68 12.30
N LYS A 66 14.48 -7.00 12.63
CA LYS A 66 15.67 -6.98 11.76
C LYS A 66 16.29 -8.37 11.62
N ASP A 67 16.38 -9.12 12.72
CA ASP A 67 16.98 -10.45 12.79
C ASP A 67 15.98 -11.56 13.13
N ALA A 68 14.69 -11.29 13.08
CA ALA A 68 13.64 -12.25 13.43
C ALA A 68 12.41 -12.12 12.53
N LEU A 69 11.77 -13.26 12.22
CA LEU A 69 10.50 -13.29 11.51
C LEU A 69 9.31 -12.89 12.42
N ARG A 70 9.52 -12.83 13.74
CA ARG A 70 8.51 -12.50 14.74
C ARG A 70 8.66 -11.04 15.19
N ALA A 71 7.52 -10.34 15.27
CA ALA A 71 7.39 -9.08 15.96
C ALA A 71 6.48 -9.22 17.18
N THR A 72 6.79 -8.52 18.27
CA THR A 72 6.00 -8.51 19.52
C THR A 72 5.26 -7.21 19.72
N GLU A 73 5.75 -6.13 19.12
CA GLU A 73 5.23 -4.79 19.23
C GLU A 73 4.81 -4.22 17.87
N THR A 74 4.02 -3.18 17.91
CA THR A 74 3.54 -2.47 16.72
C THR A 74 3.32 -1.00 17.05
N GLY A 75 3.50 -0.14 16.05
CA GLY A 75 3.14 1.27 16.09
C GLY A 75 1.77 1.58 15.48
N ILE A 76 1.07 0.56 14.97
CA ILE A 76 -0.18 0.77 14.21
C ILE A 76 -1.30 1.39 15.06
N GLY A 77 -1.23 1.24 16.38
CA GLY A 77 -2.15 1.88 17.33
C GLY A 77 -1.81 3.33 17.68
N LYS A 78 -0.88 3.96 16.95
CA LYS A 78 -0.37 5.34 17.18
C LYS A 78 0.40 5.54 18.49
N GLY A 79 0.93 4.49 19.04
CA GLY A 79 1.84 4.41 20.18
C GLY A 79 2.48 3.05 20.18
N ARG A 80 3.60 2.89 20.88
CA ARG A 80 4.25 1.58 21.01
C ARG A 80 3.38 0.66 21.86
N GLN A 81 2.80 -0.36 21.24
CA GLN A 81 1.90 -1.30 21.89
C GLN A 81 2.35 -2.74 21.66
N GLN A 82 2.18 -3.57 22.69
CA GLN A 82 2.32 -5.02 22.53
C GLN A 82 1.21 -5.56 21.63
N LEU A 83 1.55 -6.36 20.64
CA LEU A 83 0.56 -6.97 19.74
C LEU A 83 -0.53 -7.75 20.50
N ARG A 84 -0.20 -8.33 21.66
CA ARG A 84 -1.15 -9.04 22.53
C ARG A 84 -2.23 -8.14 23.15
N ASP A 85 -1.97 -6.82 23.27
CA ASP A 85 -2.88 -5.86 23.89
C ASP A 85 -3.84 -5.18 22.89
N ILE A 86 -3.74 -5.53 21.61
CA ILE A 86 -4.62 -5.00 20.57
C ILE A 86 -5.78 -5.99 20.36
N PRO A 87 -7.06 -5.62 20.57
CA PRO A 87 -8.19 -6.52 20.38
C PRO A 87 -8.61 -6.64 18.91
N GLN A 88 -7.64 -6.84 18.01
CA GLN A 88 -7.82 -6.94 16.57
C GLN A 88 -6.63 -7.66 15.93
N SER A 89 -6.85 -8.29 14.79
CA SER A 89 -5.80 -8.95 14.04
C SER A 89 -4.83 -7.95 13.42
N VAL A 90 -3.55 -8.16 13.69
CA VAL A 90 -2.43 -7.40 13.10
C VAL A 90 -1.40 -8.39 12.58
N THR A 91 -1.03 -8.27 11.30
CA THR A 91 0.08 -8.98 10.70
C THR A 91 1.26 -8.04 10.55
N VAL A 92 2.46 -8.51 10.89
CA VAL A 92 3.70 -7.74 10.71
C VAL A 92 4.60 -8.50 9.75
N VAL A 93 4.96 -7.84 8.63
CA VAL A 93 6.00 -8.30 7.70
C VAL A 93 7.29 -7.60 8.12
N THR A 94 8.21 -8.36 8.70
CA THR A 94 9.45 -7.83 9.29
C THR A 94 10.51 -7.56 8.23
N GLU A 95 11.51 -6.71 8.54
CA GLU A 95 12.70 -6.48 7.70
C GLU A 95 13.37 -7.81 7.35
N LYS A 96 13.47 -8.73 8.31
CA LYS A 96 14.02 -10.09 8.10
C LYS A 96 13.29 -10.87 6.99
N LEU A 97 11.96 -10.81 6.94
CA LEU A 97 11.19 -11.49 5.90
C LEU A 97 11.37 -10.80 4.54
N ILE A 98 11.43 -9.46 4.54
CA ILE A 98 11.68 -8.65 3.34
C ILE A 98 13.05 -9.03 2.74
N ASP A 99 14.08 -9.05 3.58
CA ASP A 99 15.44 -9.38 3.16
C ASP A 99 15.58 -10.84 2.73
N ASP A 100 15.05 -11.79 3.52
CA ASP A 100 15.15 -13.22 3.20
C ASP A 100 14.60 -13.55 1.81
N ARG A 101 13.57 -12.86 1.38
CA ARG A 101 12.85 -13.12 0.13
C ARG A 101 13.14 -12.11 -0.99
N ASN A 102 13.98 -11.11 -0.77
CA ASN A 102 14.23 -9.99 -1.70
C ASN A 102 12.91 -9.35 -2.17
N LEU A 103 12.11 -8.85 -1.22
CA LEU A 103 10.82 -8.21 -1.51
C LEU A 103 11.05 -6.71 -1.72
N ASP A 104 11.27 -6.29 -2.95
CA ASP A 104 11.71 -4.94 -3.29
C ASP A 104 10.59 -3.89 -3.31
N THR A 105 9.32 -4.33 -3.35
CA THR A 105 8.16 -3.43 -3.37
C THR A 105 7.18 -3.74 -2.24
N VAL A 106 6.41 -2.72 -1.85
CA VAL A 106 5.31 -2.89 -0.88
C VAL A 106 4.31 -3.95 -1.37
N LYS A 107 4.04 -4.00 -2.67
CA LYS A 107 3.17 -5.02 -3.27
C LYS A 107 3.71 -6.44 -3.05
N GLU A 108 5.02 -6.65 -3.26
CA GLU A 108 5.65 -7.96 -3.02
C GLU A 108 5.64 -8.33 -1.54
N ALA A 109 5.95 -7.38 -0.67
CA ALA A 109 5.89 -7.60 0.78
C ALA A 109 4.47 -7.98 1.24
N LEU A 110 3.44 -7.32 0.71
CA LEU A 110 2.02 -7.62 1.02
C LEU A 110 1.54 -8.98 0.52
N LYS A 111 2.16 -9.57 -0.51
CA LYS A 111 1.86 -10.97 -0.93
C LYS A 111 2.10 -11.99 0.17
N ASN A 112 2.88 -11.63 1.18
CA ASN A 112 3.13 -12.44 2.38
C ASN A 112 2.02 -12.30 3.45
N THR A 113 0.95 -11.57 3.16
CA THR A 113 -0.22 -11.44 4.04
C THR A 113 -1.42 -12.11 3.39
N ALA A 114 -2.02 -13.08 4.06
CA ALA A 114 -3.22 -13.76 3.56
C ALA A 114 -4.42 -12.80 3.46
N GLY A 115 -5.33 -13.08 2.54
CA GLY A 115 -6.51 -12.25 2.27
C GLY A 115 -6.26 -11.04 1.39
N ILE A 116 -5.01 -10.81 0.96
CA ILE A 116 -4.67 -9.75 0.01
C ILE A 116 -4.82 -10.25 -1.42
N SER A 117 -5.43 -9.42 -2.26
CA SER A 117 -5.48 -9.56 -3.72
C SER A 117 -5.23 -8.19 -4.36
N PHE A 118 -4.97 -8.18 -5.68
CA PHE A 118 -4.62 -6.96 -6.39
C PHE A 118 -5.54 -6.75 -7.59
N LEU A 119 -6.02 -5.52 -7.75
CA LEU A 119 -6.66 -5.08 -8.97
C LEU A 119 -5.56 -4.61 -9.94
N ALA A 120 -5.63 -5.04 -11.20
CA ALA A 120 -4.65 -4.64 -12.20
C ALA A 120 -4.84 -3.19 -12.64
N ALA A 121 -6.08 -2.68 -12.59
CA ALA A 121 -6.46 -1.35 -13.01
C ALA A 121 -5.62 -0.83 -14.19
N GLU A 122 -4.78 0.15 -13.96
CA GLU A 122 -3.90 0.78 -14.93
C GLU A 122 -2.56 0.03 -15.14
N GLY A 123 -2.51 -1.26 -14.79
CA GLY A 123 -1.36 -2.15 -14.99
C GLY A 123 -0.26 -2.02 -13.94
N ALA A 124 0.13 -0.81 -13.58
CA ALA A 124 1.20 -0.54 -12.62
C ALA A 124 0.70 0.01 -11.29
N GLU A 125 -0.58 -0.10 -10.98
CA GLU A 125 -1.14 0.35 -9.72
C GLU A 125 -0.97 -0.69 -8.62
N GLU A 126 -0.70 -0.21 -7.41
CA GLU A 126 -0.72 -1.01 -6.19
C GLU A 126 -2.14 -1.09 -5.61
N ASP A 127 -3.19 -1.28 -6.45
CA ASP A 127 -4.57 -1.33 -5.93
C ASP A 127 -4.80 -2.61 -5.13
N ILE A 128 -4.55 -2.46 -3.83
CA ILE A 128 -4.56 -3.52 -2.84
C ILE A 128 -5.99 -3.73 -2.35
N ARG A 129 -6.38 -5.00 -2.21
CA ARG A 129 -7.62 -5.41 -1.55
C ARG A 129 -7.33 -6.36 -0.40
N LEU A 130 -7.96 -6.13 0.73
CA LEU A 130 -7.86 -6.97 1.92
C LEU A 130 -9.26 -7.46 2.30
N ARG A 131 -9.41 -8.77 2.49
CA ARG A 131 -10.72 -9.42 2.72
C ARG A 131 -11.75 -9.09 1.61
N GLY A 132 -11.29 -8.78 0.37
CA GLY A 132 -12.12 -8.38 -0.76
C GLY A 132 -12.48 -6.87 -0.82
N PHE A 133 -12.08 -6.07 0.16
CA PHE A 133 -12.33 -4.63 0.21
C PHE A 133 -11.09 -3.84 -0.26
N SER A 134 -11.31 -2.76 -1.03
CA SER A 134 -10.25 -1.89 -1.51
C SER A 134 -9.59 -1.13 -0.35
N LEU A 135 -8.26 -1.00 -0.38
CA LEU A 135 -7.47 -0.20 0.54
C LEU A 135 -6.93 1.06 -0.13
N GLN A 136 -6.29 0.93 -1.28
CA GLN A 136 -5.61 2.08 -1.91
C GLN A 136 -6.59 3.14 -2.41
N ALA A 137 -7.64 2.74 -3.14
CA ALA A 137 -8.64 3.68 -3.63
C ALA A 137 -9.39 4.41 -2.50
N THR A 138 -9.33 3.91 -1.28
CA THR A 138 -9.91 4.54 -0.08
C THR A 138 -8.86 5.27 0.76
N GLY A 139 -7.58 5.21 0.35
CA GLY A 139 -6.46 5.88 1.01
C GLY A 139 -6.05 5.23 2.34
N ASP A 140 -6.13 3.91 2.47
CA ASP A 140 -5.77 3.15 3.68
C ASP A 140 -4.31 2.68 3.71
N LEU A 141 -3.45 3.37 2.97
CA LEU A 141 -2.01 3.24 3.05
C LEU A 141 -1.44 4.38 3.89
N PHE A 142 -0.54 4.04 4.79
CA PHE A 142 0.07 4.97 5.75
C PHE A 142 1.58 4.80 5.75
N ILE A 143 2.30 5.89 6.08
CA ILE A 143 3.71 5.89 6.43
C ILE A 143 3.81 6.50 7.83
N ASP A 144 4.39 5.76 8.77
CA ASP A 144 4.58 6.18 10.16
C ASP A 144 3.29 6.69 10.84
N GLY A 145 2.15 6.04 10.51
CA GLY A 145 0.83 6.36 11.04
C GLY A 145 0.12 7.54 10.37
N MET A 146 0.73 8.21 9.41
CA MET A 146 0.12 9.29 8.62
C MET A 146 -0.26 8.81 7.22
N ARG A 147 -1.42 9.25 6.73
CA ARG A 147 -1.97 8.82 5.44
C ARG A 147 -1.04 9.12 4.27
N ASP A 148 -0.88 8.14 3.37
CA ASP A 148 -0.14 8.24 2.12
C ASP A 148 -1.07 7.94 0.93
N PRO A 149 -1.86 8.94 0.47
CA PRO A 149 -2.94 8.71 -0.49
C PRO A 149 -2.48 8.69 -1.95
N ALA A 150 -1.21 8.99 -2.23
CA ALA A 150 -0.71 9.14 -3.60
C ALA A 150 -0.57 7.78 -4.32
N PHE A 151 -0.71 7.82 -5.65
CA PHE A 151 -0.51 6.65 -6.51
C PHE A 151 0.91 6.65 -7.09
N TYR A 152 1.80 5.90 -6.50
CA TYR A 152 3.15 5.60 -6.99
C TYR A 152 3.54 4.19 -6.55
N GLU A 153 4.50 3.58 -7.20
CA GLU A 153 5.04 2.28 -6.78
C GLU A 153 6.03 2.48 -5.64
N ARG A 154 5.74 1.90 -4.48
CA ARG A 154 6.53 2.03 -3.26
C ARG A 154 7.61 0.97 -3.17
N ASP A 155 8.81 1.39 -2.78
CA ASP A 155 9.96 0.52 -2.57
C ASP A 155 10.21 0.25 -1.08
N THR A 156 10.82 -0.87 -0.74
CA THR A 156 11.06 -1.32 0.64
C THR A 156 12.40 -0.85 1.22
N PHE A 157 13.27 -0.19 0.46
CA PHE A 157 14.64 0.14 0.88
C PHE A 157 14.75 0.92 2.20
N ASN A 158 13.72 1.68 2.55
CA ASN A 158 13.64 2.48 3.78
C ASN A 158 12.63 1.92 4.80
N LEU A 159 12.19 0.66 4.65
CA LEU A 159 11.23 0.05 5.57
C LEU A 159 11.92 -0.75 6.67
N ASP A 160 11.57 -0.48 7.92
CA ASP A 160 11.86 -1.31 9.09
C ASP A 160 10.91 -2.52 9.14
N ARG A 161 9.65 -2.29 8.85
CA ARG A 161 8.61 -3.31 8.75
C ARG A 161 7.35 -2.77 8.10
N MET A 162 6.46 -3.67 7.77
CA MET A 162 5.12 -3.32 7.33
C MET A 162 4.08 -3.95 8.28
N GLU A 163 3.13 -3.15 8.70
CA GLU A 163 2.07 -3.53 9.63
C GLU A 163 0.72 -3.51 8.90
N VAL A 164 -0.05 -4.59 9.00
CA VAL A 164 -1.37 -4.74 8.38
C VAL A 164 -2.41 -4.93 9.47
N LEU A 165 -3.19 -3.88 9.74
CA LEU A 165 -4.36 -3.96 10.61
C LEU A 165 -5.54 -4.47 9.78
N ARG A 166 -6.20 -5.54 10.22
CA ARG A 166 -7.34 -6.14 9.53
C ARG A 166 -8.65 -5.70 10.15
N GLY A 167 -9.65 -5.39 9.32
CA GLY A 167 -10.96 -4.90 9.76
C GLY A 167 -11.04 -3.39 9.93
N SER A 168 -11.96 -2.88 10.74
CA SER A 168 -12.19 -1.45 10.90
C SER A 168 -10.98 -0.69 11.44
N ALA A 169 -10.55 0.35 10.73
CA ALA A 169 -9.39 1.17 11.05
C ALA A 169 -9.72 2.64 11.32
N SER A 170 -10.95 3.10 11.03
CA SER A 170 -11.29 4.53 11.04
C SER A 170 -11.17 5.18 12.42
N MET A 171 -11.37 4.44 13.51
CA MET A 171 -11.19 5.02 14.86
C MET A 171 -9.74 5.49 15.09
N LEU A 172 -8.76 4.84 14.48
CA LEU A 172 -7.35 5.24 14.59
C LEU A 172 -6.94 6.22 13.48
N PHE A 173 -7.46 6.04 12.26
CA PHE A 173 -6.92 6.66 11.04
C PHE A 173 -7.89 7.57 10.29
N GLY A 174 -9.13 7.73 10.78
CA GLY A 174 -10.18 8.50 10.10
C GLY A 174 -10.78 7.74 8.92
N ARG A 175 -11.18 8.47 7.87
CA ARG A 175 -11.77 7.87 6.66
C ARG A 175 -10.97 6.66 6.19
N GLY A 176 -11.64 5.57 5.86
CA GLY A 176 -10.94 4.36 5.44
C GLY A 176 -11.86 3.24 5.03
N SER A 177 -11.27 2.10 4.67
CA SER A 177 -12.01 0.95 4.17
C SER A 177 -12.51 0.03 5.26
N THR A 178 -13.33 -0.91 4.82
CA THR A 178 -13.79 -2.05 5.62
C THR A 178 -12.70 -3.10 5.83
N GLY A 179 -11.75 -3.20 4.90
CA GLY A 179 -10.73 -4.26 4.88
C GLY A 179 -9.67 -4.11 5.95
N GLY A 180 -9.23 -2.87 6.20
CA GLY A 180 -8.15 -2.60 7.14
C GLY A 180 -7.28 -1.42 6.74
N ALA A 181 -6.06 -1.39 7.27
CA ALA A 181 -5.04 -0.40 6.96
C ALA A 181 -3.65 -1.05 6.83
N VAL A 182 -2.80 -0.50 5.96
CA VAL A 182 -1.39 -0.87 5.82
C VAL A 182 -0.53 0.29 6.27
N ASN A 183 0.31 0.08 7.27
CA ASN A 183 1.26 1.07 7.76
C ASN A 183 2.68 0.64 7.42
N GLN A 184 3.39 1.48 6.69
CA GLN A 184 4.80 1.35 6.38
C GLN A 184 5.57 2.06 7.50
N VAL A 185 6.43 1.34 8.21
CA VAL A 185 7.25 1.90 9.29
C VAL A 185 8.64 2.16 8.73
N SER A 186 9.05 3.43 8.77
CA SER A 186 10.33 3.86 8.24
C SER A 186 11.48 3.46 9.16
N LYS A 187 12.65 3.20 8.58
CA LYS A 187 13.90 3.05 9.31
C LYS A 187 14.26 4.36 9.99
N VAL A 188 14.56 4.30 11.28
CA VAL A 188 14.92 5.48 12.10
C VAL A 188 16.37 5.41 12.58
N PRO A 189 17.04 6.57 12.82
CA PRO A 189 18.35 6.61 13.45
C PRO A 189 18.36 6.05 14.86
N ARG A 190 19.44 5.31 15.21
CA ARG A 190 19.64 4.63 16.48
C ARG A 190 21.00 4.92 17.08
N LEU A 191 21.15 4.81 18.39
CA LEU A 191 22.41 5.03 19.12
C LEU A 191 23.38 3.86 18.96
N ILE A 192 23.66 3.53 17.70
CA ILE A 192 24.65 2.51 17.29
C ILE A 192 25.25 2.94 15.95
N THR A 193 26.51 2.60 15.68
CA THR A 193 27.09 2.74 14.33
C THR A 193 27.11 1.37 13.69
N GLU A 194 26.37 1.23 12.60
CA GLU A 194 26.19 -0.01 11.86
C GLU A 194 25.92 0.31 10.39
N HIS A 195 26.61 -0.34 9.49
CA HIS A 195 26.45 -0.13 8.06
C HIS A 195 26.22 -1.42 7.32
N GLN A 196 25.42 -1.38 6.28
CA GLN A 196 25.19 -2.50 5.38
C GLN A 196 25.13 -2.01 3.95
N VAL A 197 25.79 -2.74 3.05
CA VAL A 197 25.69 -2.55 1.60
C VAL A 197 25.35 -3.87 0.96
N ASP A 198 24.31 -3.86 0.13
CA ASP A 198 23.82 -5.02 -0.60
C ASP A 198 23.98 -4.79 -2.10
N LEU A 199 24.56 -5.77 -2.79
CA LEU A 199 24.61 -5.85 -4.24
C LEU A 199 23.84 -7.08 -4.69
N THR A 200 22.76 -6.88 -5.43
CA THR A 200 21.97 -7.96 -6.02
C THR A 200 22.07 -7.98 -7.52
N LEU A 201 22.38 -9.14 -8.07
CA LEU A 201 22.35 -9.42 -9.52
C LEU A 201 21.34 -10.53 -9.79
N GLY A 202 20.65 -10.49 -10.93
CA GLY A 202 19.64 -11.49 -11.20
C GLY A 202 19.25 -11.65 -12.68
N SER A 203 18.25 -12.48 -12.89
CA SER A 203 17.64 -12.73 -14.18
C SER A 203 17.19 -11.44 -14.86
N HIS A 204 17.22 -11.39 -16.19
CA HIS A 204 16.80 -10.24 -17.01
C HIS A 204 17.63 -8.96 -16.75
N ALA A 205 18.93 -9.12 -16.59
CA ALA A 205 19.87 -8.03 -16.29
C ALA A 205 19.50 -7.24 -15.01
N TYR A 206 18.77 -7.89 -14.09
CA TYR A 206 18.44 -7.28 -12.79
C TYR A 206 19.72 -6.97 -12.01
N ARG A 207 19.81 -5.74 -11.54
CA ARG A 207 20.88 -5.24 -10.67
C ARG A 207 20.31 -4.23 -9.69
N ARG A 208 20.60 -4.44 -8.41
CA ARG A 208 20.22 -3.52 -7.33
C ARG A 208 21.41 -3.29 -6.41
N VAL A 209 21.65 -2.05 -6.08
CA VAL A 209 22.55 -1.66 -5.01
C VAL A 209 21.74 -0.94 -3.95
N GLN A 210 21.87 -1.36 -2.72
CA GLN A 210 21.22 -0.74 -1.57
C GLN A 210 22.25 -0.50 -0.47
N GLY A 211 22.17 0.66 0.19
CA GLY A 211 22.99 1.01 1.34
C GLY A 211 22.12 1.45 2.51
N ASP A 212 22.47 1.02 3.72
CA ASP A 212 21.86 1.42 4.99
C ASP A 212 22.99 1.80 5.96
N PHE A 213 23.11 3.07 6.26
CA PHE A 213 24.18 3.63 7.08
C PHE A 213 23.59 4.31 8.30
N ASN A 214 23.73 3.68 9.47
CA ASN A 214 23.34 4.27 10.74
C ASN A 214 24.58 4.70 11.51
N ILE A 215 24.66 5.96 11.89
CA ILE A 215 25.83 6.59 12.50
C ILE A 215 25.40 7.26 13.80
N GLN A 216 25.91 6.80 14.92
CA GLN A 216 25.78 7.53 16.17
C GLN A 216 26.63 8.80 16.10
N THR A 217 26.02 9.98 16.21
CA THR A 217 26.70 11.28 16.08
C THR A 217 26.96 11.96 17.45
N GLY A 218 26.38 11.45 18.50
CA GLY A 218 26.54 11.95 19.86
C GLY A 218 25.96 10.99 20.90
N GLU A 219 25.92 11.39 22.15
CA GLU A 219 25.40 10.56 23.24
C GLU A 219 23.91 10.24 23.10
N SER A 220 23.13 11.19 22.57
CA SER A 220 21.69 11.06 22.36
C SER A 220 21.28 11.44 20.94
N SER A 221 22.20 11.36 19.96
CA SER A 221 21.91 11.70 18.58
C SER A 221 22.49 10.71 17.59
N ALA A 222 21.77 10.51 16.47
CA ALA A 222 22.19 9.63 15.39
C ALA A 222 21.66 10.13 14.03
N LEU A 223 22.37 9.74 12.98
CA LEU A 223 22.01 9.93 11.57
C LEU A 223 21.79 8.57 10.91
N ARG A 224 20.79 8.46 10.05
CA ARG A 224 20.61 7.28 9.19
C ARG A 224 20.41 7.71 7.76
N LEU A 225 21.17 7.09 6.85
CA LEU A 225 21.07 7.26 5.41
C LEU A 225 20.74 5.90 4.78
N ASN A 226 19.66 5.85 4.02
CA ASN A 226 19.33 4.73 3.14
C ASN A 226 19.37 5.21 1.69
N ALA A 227 19.95 4.42 0.79
CA ALA A 227 20.01 4.73 -0.63
C ALA A 227 19.82 3.46 -1.45
N MET A 228 19.21 3.58 -2.62
CA MET A 228 18.95 2.46 -3.51
C MET A 228 19.00 2.88 -4.97
N VAL A 229 19.53 2.00 -5.81
CA VAL A 229 19.41 2.06 -7.27
C VAL A 229 19.06 0.67 -7.78
N THR A 230 18.01 0.56 -8.59
CA THR A 230 17.58 -0.71 -9.21
C THR A 230 17.40 -0.53 -10.71
N LYS A 231 17.92 -1.48 -11.50
CA LYS A 231 17.71 -1.56 -12.94
C LYS A 231 17.47 -3.00 -13.37
N ALA A 232 16.54 -3.19 -14.30
CA ALA A 232 16.34 -4.46 -14.99
C ALA A 232 15.74 -4.22 -16.37
N ASP A 233 16.07 -5.07 -17.33
CA ASP A 233 15.44 -5.01 -18.66
C ASP A 233 14.00 -5.54 -18.59
N ASN A 234 13.72 -6.43 -17.63
CA ASN A 234 12.40 -7.02 -17.40
C ASN A 234 12.27 -7.47 -15.94
N ASN A 235 11.14 -7.23 -15.32
CA ASN A 235 10.81 -7.67 -13.95
C ASN A 235 10.27 -9.10 -13.87
N GLY A 236 10.41 -9.90 -14.97
CA GLY A 236 9.84 -11.24 -15.07
C GLY A 236 8.38 -11.28 -15.50
N SER A 237 7.72 -10.14 -15.64
CA SER A 237 6.33 -9.98 -16.10
C SER A 237 6.15 -8.92 -17.19
N GLY A 238 7.20 -8.59 -17.92
CA GLY A 238 7.16 -7.76 -19.13
C GLY A 238 7.44 -6.27 -18.93
N ALA A 239 7.77 -5.79 -17.75
CA ALA A 239 8.09 -4.37 -17.51
C ALA A 239 9.57 -4.18 -17.15
N SER A 240 10.23 -3.15 -17.69
CA SER A 240 11.57 -2.74 -17.28
C SER A 240 11.52 -2.00 -15.93
N LEU A 241 12.65 -2.02 -15.22
CA LEU A 241 12.82 -1.29 -13.96
C LEU A 241 13.97 -0.29 -14.11
N ASP A 242 13.74 0.94 -13.66
CA ASP A 242 14.76 1.97 -13.46
C ASP A 242 14.31 2.85 -12.28
N LYS A 243 14.85 2.55 -11.10
CA LYS A 243 14.46 3.19 -9.83
C LYS A 243 15.69 3.73 -9.13
N ASN A 244 15.53 4.83 -8.44
CA ASN A 244 16.48 5.30 -7.46
C ASN A 244 15.76 5.93 -6.28
N GLY A 245 16.34 5.79 -5.09
CA GLY A 245 15.76 6.32 -3.87
C GLY A 245 16.82 6.72 -2.87
N VAL A 246 16.50 7.73 -2.07
CA VAL A 246 17.32 8.17 -0.94
C VAL A 246 16.41 8.57 0.22
N ALA A 247 16.77 8.16 1.43
CA ALA A 247 16.13 8.57 2.67
C ALA A 247 17.21 8.98 3.67
N LEU A 248 17.06 10.15 4.24
CA LEU A 248 17.95 10.68 5.27
C LEU A 248 17.13 11.08 6.49
N ALA A 249 17.53 10.65 7.67
CA ALA A 249 16.92 11.04 8.92
C ALA A 249 17.98 11.40 9.94
N TYR A 250 17.73 12.45 10.72
CA TYR A 250 18.52 12.84 11.88
C TYR A 250 17.64 12.89 13.11
N ARG A 251 18.04 12.21 14.18
CA ARG A 251 17.30 12.11 15.44
C ARG A 251 18.20 12.55 16.58
N TRP A 252 17.68 13.39 17.49
CA TRP A 252 18.43 13.90 18.63
C TRP A 252 17.55 13.98 19.87
N GLY A 253 18.19 13.98 21.04
CA GLY A 253 17.52 13.81 22.33
C GLY A 253 16.93 12.40 22.49
N ILE A 254 17.52 11.39 21.85
CA ILE A 254 17.05 10.01 21.88
C ILE A 254 17.02 9.50 23.33
N GLY A 255 15.83 9.10 23.79
CA GLY A 255 15.62 8.64 25.16
C GLY A 255 15.54 9.76 26.19
N GLU A 256 15.71 11.02 25.79
CA GLU A 256 15.57 12.17 26.68
C GLU A 256 14.11 12.63 26.80
N ARG A 257 13.86 13.63 27.67
CA ARG A 257 12.54 14.21 27.84
C ARG A 257 11.97 14.81 26.57
N ASN A 258 12.83 15.43 25.75
CA ASN A 258 12.47 15.98 24.44
C ASN A 258 13.31 15.29 23.38
N GLU A 259 12.64 14.59 22.51
CA GLU A 259 13.24 13.88 21.38
C GLU A 259 12.70 14.43 20.07
N PHE A 260 13.59 14.64 19.11
CA PHE A 260 13.26 15.23 17.83
C PHE A 260 13.77 14.35 16.69
N GLN A 261 13.07 14.38 15.56
CA GLN A 261 13.54 13.78 14.32
C GLN A 261 13.16 14.68 13.14
N ALA A 262 14.11 14.88 12.23
CA ALA A 262 13.89 15.45 10.91
C ALA A 262 14.24 14.40 9.85
N SER A 263 13.45 14.31 8.80
CA SER A 263 13.65 13.34 7.73
C SER A 263 13.29 13.89 6.36
N ILE A 264 13.96 13.36 5.34
CA ILE A 264 13.62 13.55 3.93
C ILE A 264 13.69 12.19 3.22
N TYR A 265 12.74 11.95 2.35
CA TYR A 265 12.64 10.76 1.51
C TYR A 265 12.40 11.20 0.08
N ASN A 266 13.14 10.60 -0.86
CA ASN A 266 12.89 10.75 -2.28
C ASN A 266 12.93 9.38 -2.94
N LEU A 267 12.00 9.12 -3.84
CA LEU A 267 11.94 7.95 -4.69
C LEU A 267 11.55 8.40 -6.10
N ASP A 268 12.37 8.05 -7.09
CA ASP A 268 12.09 8.23 -8.50
C ASP A 268 12.01 6.86 -9.19
N ASN A 269 10.89 6.61 -9.84
CA ASN A 269 10.63 5.44 -10.68
C ASN A 269 10.50 5.90 -12.14
N ASN A 270 11.36 5.39 -13.02
CA ASN A 270 11.29 5.58 -14.46
C ASN A 270 11.07 4.22 -15.13
N ASN A 271 10.07 3.51 -14.65
CA ASN A 271 9.80 2.12 -15.04
C ASN A 271 9.10 2.05 -16.39
N GLY A 272 9.31 0.93 -17.09
CA GLY A 272 8.37 0.49 -18.12
C GLY A 272 7.04 0.08 -17.48
N ILE A 273 6.08 -0.27 -18.33
CA ILE A 273 4.75 -0.71 -17.87
C ILE A 273 4.25 -1.89 -18.67
N ASN A 274 3.84 -2.96 -18.00
CA ASN A 274 2.96 -3.96 -18.57
C ASN A 274 1.52 -3.65 -18.12
N TYR A 275 0.74 -3.03 -19.00
CA TYR A 275 -0.66 -2.70 -18.72
C TYR A 275 -1.53 -3.95 -18.50
N GLY A 276 -1.08 -5.10 -18.96
CA GLY A 276 -1.74 -6.39 -18.85
C GLY A 276 -2.04 -7.04 -20.19
N ILE A 277 -2.34 -8.33 -20.12
CA ILE A 277 -2.62 -9.21 -21.25
C ILE A 277 -4.12 -9.55 -21.25
N PRO A 278 -4.83 -9.55 -22.40
CA PRO A 278 -6.26 -9.85 -22.43
C PRO A 278 -6.52 -11.32 -22.09
N PHE A 279 -7.67 -11.60 -21.50
CA PHE A 279 -8.21 -12.97 -21.45
C PHE A 279 -8.69 -13.41 -22.83
N ILE A 280 -8.68 -14.72 -23.10
CA ILE A 280 -9.11 -15.29 -24.37
C ILE A 280 -10.32 -16.21 -24.21
N ALA A 281 -11.18 -16.25 -25.22
CA ALA A 281 -12.25 -17.24 -25.33
C ALA A 281 -11.64 -18.63 -25.59
N PRO A 282 -12.11 -19.71 -24.94
CA PRO A 282 -11.55 -21.06 -25.19
C PRO A 282 -11.86 -21.60 -26.59
N TYR A 283 -12.96 -21.17 -27.20
CA TYR A 283 -13.37 -21.55 -28.56
C TYR A 283 -14.26 -20.48 -29.20
N ALA A 284 -14.51 -20.57 -30.49
CA ALA A 284 -15.38 -19.62 -31.19
C ALA A 284 -16.81 -19.70 -30.66
N GLY A 285 -17.40 -18.54 -30.29
CA GLY A 285 -18.74 -18.48 -29.73
C GLY A 285 -18.85 -18.85 -28.25
N ALA A 286 -17.72 -19.08 -27.55
CA ALA A 286 -17.73 -19.32 -26.12
C ALA A 286 -18.42 -18.16 -25.38
N PRO A 287 -19.26 -18.47 -24.38
CA PRO A 287 -19.94 -17.42 -23.58
C PRO A 287 -18.94 -16.53 -22.84
N THR A 288 -19.36 -15.34 -22.46
CA THR A 288 -18.50 -14.41 -21.70
C THR A 288 -18.12 -14.92 -20.31
N THR A 289 -18.84 -15.91 -19.80
CA THR A 289 -18.55 -16.64 -18.55
C THR A 289 -17.37 -17.62 -18.68
N GLU A 290 -16.88 -17.85 -19.88
CA GLU A 290 -15.75 -18.72 -20.16
C GLU A 290 -14.59 -17.92 -20.77
N ARG A 291 -13.59 -17.62 -19.94
CA ARG A 291 -12.36 -16.98 -20.35
C ARG A 291 -11.18 -17.66 -19.67
N VAL A 292 -10.05 -17.72 -20.35
CA VAL A 292 -8.82 -18.36 -19.88
C VAL A 292 -7.63 -17.44 -20.01
N LEU A 293 -6.56 -17.76 -19.28
CA LEU A 293 -5.27 -17.08 -19.41
C LEU A 293 -4.63 -17.45 -20.74
N LEU A 294 -3.96 -16.49 -21.36
CA LEU A 294 -3.17 -16.76 -22.57
C LEU A 294 -1.95 -17.62 -22.22
N PRO A 295 -1.66 -18.68 -22.99
CA PRO A 295 -0.49 -19.53 -22.78
C PRO A 295 0.78 -18.84 -23.32
N LEU A 296 1.17 -17.72 -22.70
CA LEU A 296 2.32 -16.91 -23.08
C LEU A 296 3.37 -16.92 -21.99
N ASP A 297 4.64 -16.70 -22.37
CA ASP A 297 5.69 -16.46 -21.41
C ASP A 297 5.41 -15.12 -20.71
N PRO A 298 5.38 -15.06 -19.37
CA PRO A 298 5.09 -13.84 -18.62
C PRO A 298 6.01 -12.66 -18.96
N LYS A 299 7.25 -12.92 -19.35
CA LYS A 299 8.23 -11.87 -19.71
C LYS A 299 7.94 -11.20 -21.06
N ASN A 300 7.05 -11.77 -21.91
CA ASN A 300 6.73 -11.20 -23.20
C ASN A 300 6.03 -9.84 -23.04
N TYR A 301 6.52 -8.86 -23.78
CA TYR A 301 5.98 -7.51 -23.78
C TYR A 301 5.40 -7.16 -25.14
N TYR A 302 4.16 -6.71 -25.18
CA TYR A 302 3.42 -6.37 -26.39
C TYR A 302 3.07 -4.88 -26.49
N GLY A 303 3.47 -4.07 -25.52
CA GLY A 303 3.35 -2.61 -25.54
C GLY A 303 4.35 -1.97 -26.52
N LEU A 304 4.48 -0.66 -26.44
CA LEU A 304 5.44 0.12 -27.24
C LEU A 304 6.73 0.33 -26.47
N ALA A 305 7.85 0.43 -27.17
CA ALA A 305 9.11 0.84 -26.57
C ALA A 305 9.07 2.26 -25.95
N SER A 306 8.06 3.05 -26.32
CA SER A 306 7.75 4.37 -25.76
C SER A 306 6.78 4.34 -24.59
N ASP A 307 6.23 3.18 -24.22
CA ASP A 307 5.35 3.09 -23.05
C ASP A 307 6.17 3.16 -21.75
N TYR A 308 5.69 3.91 -20.75
CA TYR A 308 6.36 4.09 -19.47
C TYR A 308 5.39 4.41 -18.32
N ASN A 309 5.88 4.27 -17.10
CA ASN A 309 5.22 4.67 -15.86
C ASN A 309 6.23 5.40 -14.98
N ASP A 310 6.39 6.69 -15.24
CA ASP A 310 7.26 7.54 -14.44
C ASP A 310 6.48 8.05 -13.23
N SER A 311 7.08 7.91 -12.05
CA SER A 311 6.50 8.46 -10.82
C SER A 311 7.60 8.91 -9.86
N SER A 312 7.30 9.93 -9.06
CA SER A 312 8.19 10.36 -8.00
C SER A 312 7.42 10.68 -6.72
N ALA A 313 8.09 10.46 -5.59
CA ALA A 313 7.62 10.83 -4.26
C ALA A 313 8.75 11.56 -3.52
N THR A 314 8.49 12.78 -3.09
CA THR A 314 9.39 13.55 -2.20
C THR A 314 8.63 13.88 -0.93
N ILE A 315 9.13 13.42 0.21
CA ILE A 315 8.48 13.55 1.50
C ILE A 315 9.46 14.17 2.48
N ALA A 316 9.04 15.23 3.18
CA ALA A 316 9.77 15.79 4.30
C ALA A 316 8.95 15.63 5.58
N GLY A 317 9.60 15.23 6.66
CA GLY A 317 8.96 14.98 7.94
C GLY A 317 9.72 15.60 9.10
N PHE A 318 8.98 16.03 10.11
CA PHE A 318 9.51 16.45 11.40
C PHE A 318 8.65 15.88 12.51
N SER A 319 9.26 15.38 13.57
CA SER A 319 8.54 14.93 14.77
C SER A 319 9.22 15.39 16.04
N HIS A 320 8.40 15.62 17.06
CA HIS A 320 8.81 15.94 18.43
C HIS A 320 8.06 15.03 19.38
N ILE A 321 8.78 14.35 20.27
CA ILE A 321 8.23 13.59 21.39
C ILE A 321 8.60 14.34 22.66
N HIS A 322 7.60 14.70 23.47
CA HIS A 322 7.79 15.21 24.81
C HIS A 322 7.30 14.19 25.82
N ARG A 323 8.19 13.70 26.68
CA ARG A 323 7.87 12.75 27.75
C ARG A 323 7.60 13.53 29.05
N PHE A 324 6.39 13.40 29.55
CA PHE A 324 6.03 13.97 30.85
C PHE A 324 6.67 13.16 31.98
N ASP A 325 6.63 11.84 31.82
CA ASP A 325 7.23 10.87 32.71
C ASP A 325 7.62 9.58 31.91
N ARG A 326 7.81 8.44 32.59
CA ARG A 326 8.18 7.16 31.95
C ARG A 326 7.02 6.46 31.22
N GLU A 327 5.79 6.85 31.53
CA GLU A 327 4.57 6.18 31.06
C GLU A 327 3.66 7.11 30.26
N SER A 328 4.02 8.40 30.15
CA SER A 328 3.21 9.38 29.42
C SER A 328 4.04 10.28 28.52
N GLU A 329 3.59 10.42 27.28
CA GLU A 329 4.22 11.25 26.26
C GLU A 329 3.21 11.88 25.30
N ILE A 330 3.64 12.94 24.64
CA ILE A 330 2.95 13.51 23.49
C ILE A 330 3.91 13.48 22.31
N LYS A 331 3.45 12.94 21.18
CA LYS A 331 4.17 12.94 19.92
C LYS A 331 3.47 13.83 18.92
N THR A 332 4.14 14.87 18.45
CA THR A 332 3.64 15.75 17.39
C THR A 332 4.46 15.55 16.13
N GLN A 333 3.79 15.39 15.00
CA GLN A 333 4.40 15.11 13.70
C GLN A 333 3.84 16.03 12.63
N ILE A 334 4.71 16.48 11.73
CA ILE A 334 4.34 17.21 10.50
C ILE A 334 4.98 16.48 9.33
N ARG A 335 4.23 16.30 8.26
CA ARG A 335 4.72 15.74 7.00
C ARG A 335 4.21 16.56 5.82
N VAL A 336 5.11 16.84 4.90
CA VAL A 336 4.82 17.46 3.59
C VAL A 336 5.26 16.49 2.51
N GLY A 337 4.39 16.23 1.54
CA GLY A 337 4.67 15.30 0.44
C GLY A 337 4.33 15.93 -0.91
N GLN A 338 5.19 15.70 -1.90
CA GLN A 338 4.99 16.04 -3.30
C GLN A 338 5.12 14.77 -4.14
N PHE A 339 4.12 14.51 -4.96
CA PHE A 339 4.03 13.30 -5.76
C PHE A 339 3.71 13.63 -7.21
N LYS A 340 4.35 12.91 -8.13
CA LYS A 340 4.09 13.04 -9.57
C LYS A 340 3.91 11.66 -10.18
N ARG A 341 3.04 11.59 -11.17
CA ARG A 341 2.87 10.41 -12.01
C ARG A 341 2.67 10.85 -13.45
N ASP A 342 3.47 10.31 -14.36
CA ASP A 342 3.26 10.39 -15.81
C ASP A 342 3.31 8.96 -16.37
N GLN A 343 2.15 8.37 -16.56
CA GLN A 343 1.99 7.07 -17.15
C GLN A 343 1.44 7.22 -18.55
N ARG A 344 2.15 6.63 -19.53
CA ARG A 344 1.72 6.57 -20.94
C ARG A 344 1.91 5.17 -21.43
N SER A 345 0.81 4.53 -21.82
CA SER A 345 0.83 3.11 -22.14
C SER A 345 -0.17 2.72 -23.20
N GLY A 346 -0.03 1.50 -23.72
CA GLY A 346 -0.96 0.84 -24.59
C GLY A 346 -1.68 -0.31 -23.89
N ALA A 347 -2.99 -0.20 -23.69
CA ALA A 347 -3.78 -1.36 -23.26
C ALA A 347 -3.86 -2.38 -24.40
N ILE A 348 -3.31 -3.57 -24.18
CA ILE A 348 -3.26 -4.64 -25.17
C ILE A 348 -4.62 -5.32 -25.28
N ARG A 349 -5.11 -5.47 -26.50
CA ARG A 349 -6.36 -6.15 -26.83
C ARG A 349 -6.18 -6.97 -28.11
N PHE A 350 -7.01 -7.98 -28.34
CA PHE A 350 -7.10 -8.60 -29.66
C PHE A 350 -7.61 -7.59 -30.67
N ALA A 351 -7.01 -7.53 -31.85
CA ALA A 351 -7.55 -6.76 -32.95
C ALA A 351 -8.90 -7.35 -33.39
N ALA A 352 -9.74 -6.52 -34.01
CA ALA A 352 -11.04 -6.98 -34.53
C ALA A 352 -10.85 -8.12 -35.56
N ALA A 353 -11.86 -8.94 -35.73
CA ALA A 353 -11.84 -10.12 -36.62
C ALA A 353 -11.31 -9.82 -38.03
N ALA A 354 -11.67 -8.66 -38.60
CA ALA A 354 -11.18 -8.25 -39.94
C ALA A 354 -9.64 -8.13 -40.04
N PHE A 355 -8.95 -8.03 -38.92
CA PHE A 355 -7.49 -7.92 -38.88
C PHE A 355 -6.81 -9.22 -38.39
N GLN A 356 -7.60 -10.24 -38.08
CA GLN A 356 -7.08 -11.54 -37.64
C GLN A 356 -6.87 -12.45 -38.85
N PRO A 357 -5.97 -13.42 -38.77
CA PRO A 357 -5.84 -14.48 -39.78
C PRO A 357 -7.20 -15.13 -40.09
N GLY A 358 -7.54 -15.21 -41.34
CA GLY A 358 -8.80 -15.79 -41.81
C GLY A 358 -10.05 -14.95 -41.51
N GLY A 359 -9.93 -13.69 -41.03
CA GLY A 359 -11.07 -12.82 -40.75
C GLY A 359 -11.95 -13.27 -39.58
N VAL A 360 -11.44 -14.12 -38.68
CA VAL A 360 -12.17 -14.72 -37.55
C VAL A 360 -11.64 -14.17 -36.24
N ALA A 361 -12.52 -13.88 -35.28
CA ALA A 361 -12.11 -13.40 -33.94
C ALA A 361 -11.18 -14.42 -33.27
N ALA A 362 -10.17 -13.90 -32.59
CA ALA A 362 -9.21 -14.71 -31.84
C ALA A 362 -9.89 -15.49 -30.69
N ASN A 363 -9.60 -16.77 -30.62
CA ASN A 363 -9.96 -17.68 -29.55
C ASN A 363 -8.84 -18.72 -29.39
N LEU A 364 -8.85 -19.54 -28.34
CA LEU A 364 -7.73 -20.43 -28.04
C LEU A 364 -7.49 -21.50 -29.14
N THR A 365 -8.51 -21.85 -29.96
CA THR A 365 -8.38 -22.86 -31.04
C THR A 365 -7.69 -22.31 -32.29
N ASN A 366 -7.71 -20.99 -32.51
CA ASN A 366 -7.00 -20.33 -33.62
C ASN A 366 -5.87 -19.40 -33.15
N PHE A 367 -5.55 -19.42 -31.83
CA PHE A 367 -4.48 -18.65 -31.27
C PHE A 367 -3.10 -19.16 -31.69
N GLY A 368 -2.25 -18.26 -32.15
CA GLY A 368 -0.92 -18.61 -32.62
C GLY A 368 -0.05 -17.36 -32.80
N PRO A 369 1.19 -17.53 -33.34
CA PRO A 369 2.12 -16.44 -33.57
C PRO A 369 1.57 -15.30 -34.41
N ASP A 370 0.69 -15.59 -35.38
CA ASP A 370 0.10 -14.61 -36.29
C ASP A 370 -1.13 -13.89 -35.69
N THR A 371 -1.56 -14.25 -34.48
CA THR A 371 -2.70 -13.58 -33.83
C THR A 371 -2.36 -12.09 -33.59
N VAL A 372 -3.19 -11.21 -34.13
CA VAL A 372 -2.94 -9.76 -34.14
C VAL A 372 -3.45 -9.11 -32.85
N LEU A 373 -2.58 -8.30 -32.27
CA LEU A 373 -2.86 -7.49 -31.09
C LEU A 373 -2.89 -6.00 -31.47
N GLN A 374 -3.80 -5.25 -30.85
CA GLN A 374 -3.87 -3.80 -30.95
C GLN A 374 -3.45 -3.15 -29.63
N ARG A 375 -2.88 -1.97 -29.70
CA ARG A 375 -2.39 -1.16 -28.60
C ARG A 375 -3.30 0.06 -28.43
N ASN A 376 -4.21 0.01 -27.45
CA ASN A 376 -5.10 1.14 -27.17
C ASN A 376 -4.37 2.19 -26.32
N LEU A 377 -4.78 3.44 -26.47
CA LEU A 377 -4.23 4.54 -25.66
C LEU A 377 -4.71 4.46 -24.21
N HIS A 378 -3.78 4.65 -23.28
CA HIS A 378 -4.07 4.89 -21.89
C HIS A 378 -3.08 5.88 -21.27
N LEU A 379 -3.60 6.92 -20.60
CA LEU A 379 -2.80 7.97 -19.98
C LEU A 379 -3.29 8.19 -18.55
N LYS A 380 -2.35 8.28 -17.61
CA LYS A 380 -2.58 8.72 -16.23
C LYS A 380 -1.49 9.72 -15.85
N ILE A 381 -1.81 10.99 -15.91
CA ILE A 381 -0.86 12.07 -15.65
C ILE A 381 -1.43 12.94 -14.54
N GLN A 382 -0.72 13.04 -13.42
CA GLN A 382 -1.20 13.75 -12.24
C GLN A 382 -0.06 14.22 -11.34
N ASP A 383 -0.30 15.34 -10.66
CA ASP A 383 0.50 15.83 -9.55
C ASP A 383 -0.35 15.82 -8.28
N MET A 384 0.27 15.59 -7.13
CA MET A 384 -0.38 15.64 -5.83
C MET A 384 0.56 16.22 -4.79
N ASP A 385 0.07 17.20 -4.03
CA ASP A 385 0.74 17.75 -2.86
C ASP A 385 -0.11 17.43 -1.61
N ASN A 386 0.54 17.13 -0.49
CA ASN A 386 -0.16 16.96 0.78
C ASN A 386 0.62 17.55 1.97
N VAL A 387 -0.13 17.95 2.98
CA VAL A 387 0.39 18.34 4.29
C VAL A 387 -0.43 17.64 5.34
N HIS A 388 0.23 16.96 6.27
CA HIS A 388 -0.40 16.32 7.43
C HIS A 388 0.25 16.81 8.71
N VAL A 389 -0.58 17.08 9.72
CA VAL A 389 -0.16 17.41 11.10
C VAL A 389 -0.92 16.48 12.02
N GLN A 390 -0.23 15.88 12.96
CA GLN A 390 -0.82 14.96 13.94
C GLN A 390 -0.15 15.13 15.28
N SER A 391 -0.95 15.10 16.35
CA SER A 391 -0.44 15.13 17.72
C SER A 391 -1.18 14.09 18.55
N ASP A 392 -0.43 13.15 19.12
CA ASP A 392 -0.92 11.99 19.85
C ASP A 392 -0.37 12.00 21.27
N TYR A 393 -1.25 12.02 22.25
CA TYR A 393 -0.93 11.76 23.65
C TYR A 393 -1.13 10.27 23.95
N SER A 394 -0.17 9.63 24.54
CA SER A 394 -0.29 8.29 25.14
C SER A 394 0.14 8.34 26.61
N GLY A 395 -0.61 7.71 27.49
CA GLY A 395 -0.29 7.74 28.91
C GLY A 395 -1.02 6.70 29.73
N LYS A 396 -0.35 6.23 30.79
CA LYS A 396 -0.90 5.30 31.78
C LYS A 396 -1.09 5.98 33.12
N PHE A 397 -2.22 5.77 33.73
CA PHE A 397 -2.53 6.30 35.06
C PHE A 397 -3.56 5.43 35.78
N GLU A 398 -3.74 5.69 37.06
CA GLU A 398 -4.76 5.04 37.88
C GLU A 398 -5.88 6.03 38.20
N ALA A 399 -7.12 5.65 37.94
CA ALA A 399 -8.31 6.41 38.26
C ALA A 399 -9.47 5.47 38.58
N LEU A 400 -10.37 5.88 39.48
CA LEU A 400 -11.56 5.11 39.86
C LEU A 400 -11.26 3.66 40.33
N GLY A 401 -10.04 3.39 40.79
CA GLY A 401 -9.60 2.06 41.20
C GLY A 401 -9.16 1.13 40.05
N PHE A 402 -9.05 1.66 38.84
CA PHE A 402 -8.59 0.93 37.66
C PHE A 402 -7.33 1.54 37.05
N LYS A 403 -6.54 0.73 36.35
CA LYS A 403 -5.45 1.19 35.50
C LYS A 403 -6.00 1.49 34.12
N HIS A 404 -5.64 2.66 33.60
CA HIS A 404 -6.00 3.20 32.31
C HIS A 404 -4.78 3.34 31.43
N ASP A 405 -4.88 2.95 30.14
CA ASP A 405 -3.89 3.22 29.10
C ASP A 405 -4.61 4.03 28.00
N ILE A 406 -4.42 5.35 28.06
CA ILE A 406 -5.12 6.30 27.19
C ILE A 406 -4.27 6.65 25.98
N LEU A 407 -4.91 6.64 24.82
CA LEU A 407 -4.48 7.28 23.58
C LEU A 407 -5.49 8.37 23.24
N ALA A 408 -5.05 9.61 23.08
CA ALA A 408 -5.89 10.71 22.61
C ALA A 408 -5.11 11.55 21.61
N GLY A 409 -5.77 12.04 20.58
CA GLY A 409 -5.06 12.82 19.58
C GLY A 409 -5.95 13.63 18.67
N VAL A 410 -5.28 14.49 17.91
CA VAL A 410 -5.88 15.31 16.86
C VAL A 410 -5.00 15.22 15.62
N ASP A 411 -5.63 15.21 14.46
CA ASP A 411 -4.92 15.30 13.19
C ASP A 411 -5.63 16.28 12.24
N ALA A 412 -4.85 16.85 11.33
CA ALA A 412 -5.36 17.69 10.25
C ALA A 412 -4.57 17.41 8.96
N SER A 413 -5.25 17.52 7.83
CA SER A 413 -4.64 17.30 6.53
C SER A 413 -5.17 18.26 5.49
N ARG A 414 -4.32 18.58 4.52
CA ARG A 414 -4.66 19.20 3.24
C ARG A 414 -4.08 18.36 2.12
N GLU A 415 -4.91 18.03 1.14
CA GLU A 415 -4.52 17.29 -0.06
C GLU A 415 -4.91 18.13 -1.28
N GLU A 416 -4.00 18.27 -2.24
CA GLU A 416 -4.23 18.99 -3.48
C GLU A 416 -3.76 18.13 -4.65
N LYS A 417 -4.64 17.87 -5.61
CA LYS A 417 -4.37 17.02 -6.75
C LYS A 417 -4.79 17.68 -8.05
N THR A 418 -3.89 17.65 -9.03
CA THR A 418 -4.13 18.08 -10.39
C THR A 418 -4.01 16.90 -11.35
N VAL A 419 -5.01 16.71 -12.20
CA VAL A 419 -5.03 15.66 -13.22
C VAL A 419 -4.98 16.27 -14.60
N TYR A 420 -4.18 15.67 -15.47
CA TYR A 420 -3.99 16.13 -16.85
C TYR A 420 -4.62 15.15 -17.83
N ALA A 421 -5.18 15.66 -18.92
CA ALA A 421 -5.65 14.91 -20.07
C ALA A 421 -5.02 15.42 -21.35
N ALA A 422 -4.83 14.54 -22.34
CA ALA A 422 -4.39 14.96 -23.66
C ALA A 422 -5.56 15.53 -24.45
N ARG A 423 -5.28 16.57 -25.26
CA ARG A 423 -6.21 17.07 -26.29
C ARG A 423 -6.34 16.06 -27.41
N ASN A 424 -7.55 15.83 -27.93
CA ASN A 424 -7.75 15.10 -29.18
C ASN A 424 -7.40 15.97 -30.41
N ALA A 425 -7.37 15.38 -31.60
CA ALA A 425 -7.02 16.11 -32.84
C ALA A 425 -7.96 17.33 -33.07
N ASN A 426 -9.26 17.17 -32.87
CA ASN A 426 -10.23 18.23 -33.04
C ASN A 426 -10.06 19.38 -32.01
N GLN A 427 -9.43 19.09 -30.89
CA GLN A 427 -9.11 20.05 -29.84
C GLN A 427 -7.73 20.71 -30.03
N GLY A 428 -7.10 20.53 -31.18
CA GLY A 428 -5.74 21.02 -31.47
C GLY A 428 -4.62 20.19 -30.83
N GLY A 429 -4.91 18.94 -30.52
CA GLY A 429 -3.92 17.99 -29.98
C GLY A 429 -3.32 17.10 -31.05
N VAL A 430 -2.22 16.43 -30.69
CA VAL A 430 -1.60 15.36 -31.47
C VAL A 430 -1.99 14.01 -30.86
N VAL A 431 -2.51 13.10 -31.69
CA VAL A 431 -2.86 11.74 -31.29
C VAL A 431 -1.99 10.76 -32.08
N PRO A 432 -0.84 10.31 -31.52
CA PRO A 432 0.03 9.36 -32.19
C PRO A 432 -0.73 8.04 -32.49
N THR A 433 -0.62 7.54 -33.72
CA THR A 433 -1.20 6.26 -34.11
C THR A 433 -0.33 5.11 -33.61
N LYS A 434 -0.87 4.25 -32.79
CA LYS A 434 -0.17 3.09 -32.24
C LYS A 434 -0.23 1.90 -33.23
N PRO A 435 0.92 1.38 -33.71
CA PRO A 435 0.94 0.25 -34.62
C PRO A 435 0.46 -1.03 -33.90
N ARG A 436 -0.18 -1.94 -34.67
CA ARG A 436 -0.50 -3.29 -34.22
C ARG A 436 0.77 -4.14 -34.11
N THR A 437 0.68 -5.24 -33.38
CA THR A 437 1.71 -6.27 -33.29
C THR A 437 1.08 -7.66 -33.40
N THR A 438 1.88 -8.69 -33.39
CA THR A 438 1.42 -10.09 -33.34
C THR A 438 1.95 -10.79 -32.10
N VAL A 439 1.32 -11.89 -31.73
CA VAL A 439 1.78 -12.73 -30.60
C VAL A 439 3.19 -13.27 -30.84
N GLY A 440 3.56 -13.53 -32.07
CA GLY A 440 4.89 -14.02 -32.46
C GLY A 440 6.00 -12.97 -32.44
N THR A 441 5.65 -11.69 -32.23
CA THR A 441 6.62 -10.57 -32.22
C THR A 441 6.57 -9.78 -30.90
N PRO A 442 6.83 -10.44 -29.76
CA PRO A 442 7.00 -9.70 -28.51
C PRO A 442 8.22 -8.78 -28.58
N ASN A 443 8.21 -7.66 -27.88
CA ASN A 443 9.30 -6.68 -27.85
C ASN A 443 9.69 -6.18 -29.26
N ASP A 444 8.72 -5.89 -30.12
CA ASP A 444 8.94 -5.49 -31.52
C ASP A 444 9.64 -4.13 -31.69
N GLY A 445 9.91 -3.40 -30.59
CA GLY A 445 10.60 -2.11 -30.62
C GLY A 445 9.76 -0.97 -31.19
N ALA A 446 8.49 -1.19 -31.51
CA ALA A 446 7.60 -0.15 -32.04
C ALA A 446 7.53 1.05 -31.08
N PHE A 447 7.57 2.25 -31.65
CA PHE A 447 7.67 3.50 -30.90
C PHE A 447 6.69 4.53 -31.44
N VAL A 448 6.13 5.36 -30.54
CA VAL A 448 5.41 6.60 -30.91
C VAL A 448 5.95 7.75 -30.06
N ASP A 449 5.88 8.97 -30.61
CA ASP A 449 6.29 10.16 -29.88
C ASP A 449 5.18 10.61 -28.93
N GLU A 450 5.18 10.08 -27.72
CA GLU A 450 4.25 10.44 -26.66
C GLU A 450 4.48 11.90 -26.17
N ALA A 451 5.67 12.50 -26.38
CA ALA A 451 5.95 13.89 -26.00
C ALA A 451 5.24 14.91 -26.89
N SER A 452 4.84 14.50 -28.10
CA SER A 452 4.08 15.36 -29.02
C SER A 452 2.65 15.69 -28.55
N ARG A 453 2.13 14.98 -27.56
CA ARG A 453 0.77 15.21 -27.02
C ARG A 453 0.65 16.56 -26.32
N VAL A 454 -0.39 17.27 -26.63
CA VAL A 454 -0.77 18.52 -25.96
C VAL A 454 -1.61 18.21 -24.74
N LEU A 455 -1.02 18.43 -23.56
CA LEU A 455 -1.71 18.19 -22.29
C LEU A 455 -2.46 19.45 -21.84
N ARG A 456 -3.55 19.24 -21.10
CA ARG A 456 -4.30 20.26 -20.37
C ARG A 456 -4.69 19.77 -18.99
N VAL A 457 -4.92 20.68 -18.07
CA VAL A 457 -5.58 20.33 -16.81
C VAL A 457 -7.00 19.87 -17.12
N SER A 458 -7.36 18.67 -16.64
CA SER A 458 -8.70 18.12 -16.77
C SER A 458 -9.54 18.30 -15.52
N ASN A 459 -8.91 18.19 -14.37
CA ASN A 459 -9.56 18.44 -13.09
C ASN A 459 -8.56 18.81 -12.00
N GLN A 460 -9.06 19.46 -10.96
CA GLN A 460 -8.34 19.73 -9.72
C GLN A 460 -9.21 19.32 -8.54
N TYR A 461 -8.56 18.83 -7.48
CA TYR A 461 -9.20 18.48 -6.23
C TYR A 461 -8.41 19.06 -5.08
N VAL A 462 -9.10 19.71 -4.14
CA VAL A 462 -8.52 20.20 -2.90
C VAL A 462 -9.37 19.70 -1.75
N SER A 463 -8.76 19.03 -0.78
CA SER A 463 -9.45 18.66 0.45
C SER A 463 -8.76 19.19 1.68
N THR A 464 -9.57 19.49 2.68
CA THR A 464 -9.12 19.78 4.04
C THR A 464 -9.92 18.91 5.00
N GLY A 465 -9.22 18.30 5.94
CA GLY A 465 -9.84 17.44 6.94
C GLY A 465 -9.18 17.59 8.28
N TRP A 466 -9.93 17.32 9.33
CA TRP A 466 -9.42 17.17 10.68
C TRP A 466 -10.17 16.10 11.43
N GLY A 467 -9.51 15.48 12.40
CA GLY A 467 -10.09 14.48 13.28
C GLY A 467 -9.61 14.65 14.70
N ALA A 468 -10.46 14.22 15.64
CA ALA A 468 -10.12 14.13 17.05
C ALA A 468 -10.57 12.78 17.58
N TYR A 469 -9.75 12.13 18.39
CA TYR A 469 -10.02 10.77 18.88
C TYR A 469 -9.50 10.54 20.28
N VAL A 470 -10.14 9.60 20.96
CA VAL A 470 -9.74 9.08 22.26
C VAL A 470 -10.01 7.58 22.31
N GLN A 471 -9.06 6.83 22.86
CA GLN A 471 -9.20 5.42 23.18
C GLN A 471 -8.70 5.19 24.60
N ASP A 472 -9.41 4.38 25.36
CA ASP A 472 -8.98 3.93 26.67
C ASP A 472 -8.94 2.41 26.73
N VAL A 473 -7.89 1.87 27.34
CA VAL A 473 -7.75 0.46 27.69
C VAL A 473 -7.78 0.36 29.20
N VAL A 474 -8.92 -0.07 29.75
CA VAL A 474 -9.15 -0.17 31.19
C VAL A 474 -8.84 -1.57 31.69
N GLN A 475 -7.92 -1.71 32.64
CA GLN A 475 -7.61 -2.98 33.31
C GLN A 475 -8.66 -3.21 34.42
N LEU A 476 -9.68 -4.04 34.16
CA LEU A 476 -10.75 -4.33 35.13
C LEU A 476 -10.32 -5.29 36.23
N THR A 477 -9.55 -6.34 35.84
CA THR A 477 -8.98 -7.33 36.74
C THR A 477 -7.56 -7.68 36.27
N PRO A 478 -6.74 -8.42 37.00
CA PRO A 478 -5.43 -8.85 36.52
C PRO A 478 -5.42 -9.57 35.16
N THR A 479 -6.58 -10.14 34.75
CA THR A 479 -6.71 -10.91 33.52
C THR A 479 -7.66 -10.31 32.48
N TRP A 480 -8.45 -9.29 32.83
CA TRP A 480 -9.43 -8.69 31.92
C TRP A 480 -9.14 -7.22 31.65
N LYS A 481 -9.15 -6.84 30.37
CA LYS A 481 -9.11 -5.45 29.92
C LYS A 481 -10.32 -5.15 29.04
N LEU A 482 -10.84 -3.94 29.12
CA LEU A 482 -11.82 -3.41 28.17
C LEU A 482 -11.16 -2.30 27.35
N VAL A 483 -11.53 -2.21 26.09
CA VAL A 483 -11.07 -1.19 25.15
C VAL A 483 -12.29 -0.44 24.64
N GLY A 484 -12.28 0.88 24.77
CA GLY A 484 -13.29 1.77 24.20
C GLY A 484 -12.62 2.90 23.44
N GLY A 485 -13.09 3.21 22.23
CA GLY A 485 -12.54 4.30 21.44
C GLY A 485 -13.61 5.00 20.60
N LEU A 486 -13.45 6.31 20.47
CA LEU A 486 -14.29 7.19 19.67
C LEU A 486 -13.40 8.14 18.86
N ARG A 487 -13.83 8.41 17.63
CA ARG A 487 -13.22 9.42 16.77
C ARG A 487 -14.31 10.18 16.03
N TYR A 488 -14.14 11.48 15.94
CA TYR A 488 -14.91 12.37 15.08
C TYR A 488 -14.02 12.88 13.96
N ASP A 489 -14.52 12.84 12.75
CA ASP A 489 -13.87 13.35 11.54
C ASP A 489 -14.74 14.39 10.85
N ASN A 490 -14.10 15.42 10.31
CA ASN A 490 -14.72 16.40 9.43
C ASN A 490 -13.85 16.58 8.18
N LEU A 491 -14.44 16.47 7.00
CA LEU A 491 -13.78 16.62 5.72
C LEU A 491 -14.57 17.50 4.78
N THR A 492 -13.88 18.41 4.11
CA THR A 492 -14.40 19.19 2.97
C THR A 492 -13.54 18.89 1.75
N GLY A 493 -14.16 18.62 0.61
CA GLY A 493 -13.50 18.42 -0.67
C GLY A 493 -14.09 19.31 -1.75
N ASP A 494 -13.27 20.07 -2.43
CA ASP A 494 -13.61 20.90 -3.58
C ASP A 494 -13.03 20.26 -4.85
N TYR A 495 -13.84 20.13 -5.88
CA TYR A 495 -13.45 19.50 -7.15
C TYR A 495 -13.89 20.36 -8.32
N ASP A 496 -12.93 20.75 -9.16
CA ASP A 496 -13.16 21.49 -10.39
C ASP A 496 -12.89 20.58 -11.60
N ALA A 497 -13.90 20.38 -12.43
CA ALA A 497 -13.78 19.68 -13.70
C ALA A 497 -13.72 20.70 -14.85
N PHE A 498 -12.63 20.64 -15.64
CA PHE A 498 -12.39 21.52 -16.78
C PHE A 498 -12.71 20.79 -18.07
N THR A 499 -13.78 21.19 -18.74
CA THR A 499 -14.20 20.57 -20.00
C THR A 499 -13.99 21.52 -21.17
N ILE A 500 -13.67 20.95 -22.33
CA ILE A 500 -13.60 21.66 -23.61
C ILE A 500 -14.45 20.90 -24.64
N PRO A 501 -15.01 21.58 -25.65
CA PRO A 501 -15.78 20.91 -26.70
C PRO A 501 -14.98 19.80 -27.40
N ASN A 502 -15.60 18.66 -27.72
CA ASN A 502 -14.94 17.56 -28.41
C ASN A 502 -14.55 17.85 -29.85
N ALA A 503 -15.23 18.79 -30.48
CA ALA A 503 -15.09 19.10 -31.90
C ALA A 503 -14.29 20.38 -32.21
N ALA A 504 -13.86 21.13 -31.21
CA ALA A 504 -13.15 22.39 -31.40
C ALA A 504 -12.28 22.72 -30.18
N PRO A 505 -11.21 23.52 -30.33
CA PRO A 505 -10.40 23.98 -29.20
C PRO A 505 -11.09 24.97 -28.25
N GLY A 506 -12.39 25.21 -28.40
CA GLY A 506 -13.27 26.20 -27.78
C GLY A 506 -13.02 26.52 -26.29
N PRO A 507 -13.81 27.37 -25.65
CA PRO A 507 -13.54 27.83 -24.30
C PRO A 507 -13.61 26.69 -23.30
N VAL A 508 -12.75 26.76 -22.27
CA VAL A 508 -12.81 25.85 -21.12
C VAL A 508 -14.03 26.22 -20.28
N THR A 509 -14.84 25.20 -19.95
CA THR A 509 -15.95 25.33 -18.99
C THR A 509 -15.54 24.68 -17.70
N THR A 510 -15.76 25.34 -16.57
CA THR A 510 -15.48 24.81 -15.24
C THR A 510 -16.79 24.42 -14.57
N ASN A 511 -16.84 23.17 -14.10
CA ASN A 511 -17.92 22.69 -13.25
C ASN A 511 -17.33 22.40 -11.87
N SER A 512 -17.81 23.10 -10.85
CA SER A 512 -17.31 23.01 -9.48
C SER A 512 -18.27 22.21 -8.61
N TYR A 513 -17.72 21.34 -7.78
CA TYR A 513 -18.46 20.48 -6.85
C TYR A 513 -17.84 20.57 -5.47
N ARG A 514 -18.66 20.56 -4.42
CA ARG A 514 -18.20 20.60 -3.04
C ARG A 514 -18.86 19.51 -2.22
N MET A 515 -18.04 18.69 -1.56
CA MET A 515 -18.45 17.65 -0.64
C MET A 515 -18.13 18.07 0.80
N LYS A 516 -19.04 17.78 1.73
CA LYS A 516 -18.81 17.91 3.17
C LYS A 516 -19.22 16.60 3.86
N VAL A 517 -18.34 16.06 4.67
CA VAL A 517 -18.57 14.83 5.41
C VAL A 517 -18.17 15.02 6.86
N SER A 518 -19.06 14.62 7.77
CA SER A 518 -18.77 14.54 9.22
C SER A 518 -19.25 13.18 9.71
N GLU A 519 -18.36 12.42 10.34
CA GLU A 519 -18.63 11.06 10.77
C GLU A 519 -18.02 10.73 12.13
N VAL A 520 -18.65 9.81 12.84
CA VAL A 520 -18.15 9.23 14.09
C VAL A 520 -17.77 7.78 13.86
N SER A 521 -16.56 7.41 14.23
CA SER A 521 -16.08 6.03 14.24
C SER A 521 -15.91 5.53 15.66
N GLN A 522 -16.24 4.25 15.89
CA GLN A 522 -16.26 3.64 17.22
C GLN A 522 -15.48 2.33 17.19
N ARG A 523 -14.88 2.01 18.35
CA ARG A 523 -14.26 0.72 18.62
C ARG A 523 -14.57 0.29 20.04
N LEU A 524 -15.00 -0.95 20.19
CA LEU A 524 -15.17 -1.62 21.47
C LEU A 524 -14.42 -2.94 21.44
N GLY A 525 -13.81 -3.33 22.54
CA GLY A 525 -13.09 -4.58 22.65
C GLY A 525 -12.98 -5.06 24.08
N ALA A 526 -12.82 -6.36 24.22
CA ALA A 526 -12.48 -7.02 25.46
C ALA A 526 -11.28 -7.92 25.26
N LEU A 527 -10.36 -7.94 26.19
CA LEU A 527 -9.18 -8.80 26.22
C LEU A 527 -9.24 -9.65 27.48
N TRP A 528 -9.08 -10.97 27.32
CA TRP A 528 -8.86 -11.89 28.41
C TRP A 528 -7.45 -12.48 28.32
N GLN A 529 -6.62 -12.19 29.32
CA GLN A 529 -5.21 -12.52 29.39
C GLN A 529 -4.92 -13.35 30.64
N PRO A 530 -5.23 -14.65 30.66
CA PRO A 530 -5.09 -15.49 31.85
C PRO A 530 -3.63 -15.62 32.32
N ASN A 531 -2.67 -15.41 31.41
CA ASN A 531 -1.24 -15.43 31.70
C ASN A 531 -0.44 -14.59 30.68
N ALA A 532 0.89 -14.55 30.81
CA ALA A 532 1.76 -13.78 29.95
C ALA A 532 1.91 -14.31 28.52
N LEU A 533 1.44 -15.53 28.23
CA LEU A 533 1.59 -16.20 26.93
C LEU A 533 0.31 -16.20 26.09
N GLN A 534 -0.83 -15.93 26.71
CA GLN A 534 -2.14 -16.07 26.09
C GLN A 534 -2.92 -14.77 26.16
N SER A 535 -3.53 -14.37 25.06
CA SER A 535 -4.45 -13.23 24.98
C SER A 535 -5.60 -13.58 24.04
N PHE A 536 -6.81 -13.57 24.55
CA PHE A 536 -8.03 -13.76 23.79
C PHE A 536 -8.73 -12.41 23.66
N HIS A 537 -9.36 -12.16 22.53
CA HIS A 537 -10.07 -10.91 22.31
C HIS A 537 -11.42 -11.10 21.62
N ALA A 538 -12.31 -10.19 21.89
CA ALA A 538 -13.51 -9.95 21.12
C ALA A 538 -13.61 -8.46 20.83
N SER A 539 -13.96 -8.08 19.61
CA SER A 539 -14.08 -6.67 19.24
C SER A 539 -15.16 -6.38 18.23
N ALA A 540 -15.67 -5.16 18.29
CA ALA A 540 -16.56 -4.55 17.32
C ALA A 540 -16.02 -3.16 16.95
N GLY A 541 -16.02 -2.83 15.67
CA GLY A 541 -15.56 -1.52 15.21
C GLY A 541 -16.29 -1.07 13.96
N THR A 542 -16.37 0.24 13.79
CA THR A 542 -16.95 0.88 12.60
C THR A 542 -15.89 1.56 11.77
N SER A 543 -16.11 1.67 10.47
CA SER A 543 -15.36 2.52 9.56
C SER A 543 -16.31 3.24 8.62
N PHE A 544 -15.83 4.35 8.08
CA PHE A 544 -16.52 5.06 7.01
C PHE A 544 -15.53 5.41 5.90
N ASN A 545 -16.02 5.53 4.67
CA ASN A 545 -15.26 6.05 3.56
C ASN A 545 -16.07 7.10 2.83
N THR A 546 -15.42 8.19 2.44
CA THR A 546 -16.05 9.25 1.63
C THR A 546 -16.37 8.72 0.24
N SER A 547 -17.49 9.10 -0.28
CA SER A 547 -17.97 8.63 -1.59
C SER A 547 -17.29 9.28 -2.77
N GLY A 548 -16.86 10.50 -2.62
CA GLY A 548 -15.98 11.18 -3.52
C GLY A 548 -14.64 11.20 -2.83
N ASP A 549 -13.72 10.46 -3.33
CA ASP A 549 -12.33 10.61 -2.95
C ASP A 549 -11.67 11.68 -3.82
N ALA A 550 -10.39 11.91 -3.59
CA ALA A 550 -9.55 12.83 -4.34
C ALA A 550 -9.55 12.57 -5.87
N TYR A 551 -10.34 11.61 -6.36
CA TYR A 551 -10.18 11.09 -7.71
C TYR A 551 -11.41 11.22 -8.58
N SER A 552 -12.61 11.35 -8.02
CA SER A 552 -13.84 11.28 -8.81
C SER A 552 -15.05 11.97 -8.18
N LEU A 553 -14.88 13.15 -7.59
CA LEU A 553 -16.04 13.94 -7.16
C LEU A 553 -16.75 14.53 -8.37
N GLY A 554 -18.04 14.31 -8.48
CA GLY A 554 -18.85 14.78 -9.60
C GLY A 554 -20.33 14.92 -9.23
N PRO A 555 -21.20 15.32 -10.17
CA PRO A 555 -22.62 15.56 -9.88
C PRO A 555 -23.32 14.35 -9.29
N SER A 556 -22.87 13.14 -9.67
CA SER A 556 -23.50 11.88 -9.25
C SER A 556 -23.11 11.40 -7.85
N ASN A 557 -22.07 11.99 -7.23
CA ASN A 557 -21.56 11.53 -5.94
C ASN A 557 -21.33 12.62 -4.89
N VAL A 558 -21.43 13.89 -5.27
CA VAL A 558 -21.18 15.03 -4.37
C VAL A 558 -22.07 15.02 -3.12
N ASP A 559 -23.35 14.65 -3.28
CA ASP A 559 -24.34 14.59 -2.21
C ASP A 559 -24.60 13.17 -1.69
N THR A 560 -23.75 12.21 -2.10
CA THR A 560 -23.95 10.82 -1.71
C THR A 560 -23.40 10.55 -0.31
N PRO A 561 -24.15 9.90 0.61
CA PRO A 561 -23.69 9.61 1.96
C PRO A 561 -22.42 8.74 1.97
N PRO A 562 -21.57 8.82 2.99
CA PRO A 562 -20.42 7.95 3.13
C PRO A 562 -20.77 6.47 3.13
N GLU A 563 -19.92 5.65 2.56
CA GLU A 563 -19.94 4.22 2.80
C GLU A 563 -19.61 3.94 4.27
N LYS A 564 -20.28 2.98 4.88
CA LYS A 564 -20.05 2.57 6.28
C LYS A 564 -19.71 1.10 6.38
N SER A 565 -19.01 0.73 7.42
CA SER A 565 -18.74 -0.67 7.70
C SER A 565 -18.81 -0.99 9.18
N ILE A 566 -19.12 -2.27 9.45
CA ILE A 566 -19.09 -2.86 10.78
C ILE A 566 -18.23 -4.10 10.70
N ASN A 567 -17.26 -4.21 11.60
CA ASN A 567 -16.42 -5.38 11.76
C ASN A 567 -16.63 -5.99 13.14
N LEU A 568 -16.79 -7.29 13.17
CA LEU A 568 -16.85 -8.12 14.37
C LEU A 568 -15.70 -9.12 14.29
N GLU A 569 -14.98 -9.32 15.39
CA GLU A 569 -13.86 -10.25 15.44
C GLU A 569 -13.74 -10.89 16.82
N ILE A 570 -13.44 -12.19 16.83
CA ILE A 570 -13.05 -12.94 18.02
C ILE A 570 -11.73 -13.64 17.68
N GLY A 571 -10.74 -13.56 18.55
CA GLY A 571 -9.44 -14.14 18.25
C GLY A 571 -8.61 -14.50 19.47
N ALA A 572 -7.48 -15.13 19.18
CA ALA A 572 -6.49 -15.56 20.17
C ALA A 572 -5.08 -15.25 19.68
N LYS A 573 -4.23 -14.83 20.60
CA LYS A 573 -2.79 -14.60 20.39
C LYS A 573 -2.05 -15.44 21.43
N LEU A 574 -1.27 -16.40 20.93
CA LEU A 574 -0.65 -17.45 21.73
C LEU A 574 0.86 -17.44 21.49
N ASP A 575 1.63 -17.25 22.54
CA ASP A 575 3.09 -17.33 22.51
C ASP A 575 3.55 -18.68 23.05
N SER A 576 4.65 -19.21 22.50
CA SER A 576 5.36 -20.36 23.08
C SER A 576 5.93 -20.02 24.45
N ALA A 577 6.23 -21.04 25.26
CA ALA A 577 6.76 -20.86 26.62
C ALA A 577 8.06 -20.04 26.65
N ASP A 578 8.92 -20.19 25.65
CA ASP A 578 10.17 -19.45 25.46
C ASP A 578 9.98 -18.11 24.76
N LYS A 579 8.74 -17.75 24.40
CA LYS A 579 8.35 -16.52 23.67
C LYS A 579 9.06 -16.33 22.32
N ARG A 580 9.54 -17.40 21.68
CA ARG A 580 10.22 -17.33 20.39
C ARG A 580 9.29 -17.58 19.20
N PHE A 581 8.12 -18.15 19.44
CA PHE A 581 7.12 -18.45 18.42
C PHE A 581 5.75 -17.93 18.84
N THR A 582 4.99 -17.39 17.89
CA THR A 582 3.64 -16.87 18.12
C THR A 582 2.67 -17.43 17.10
N THR A 583 1.45 -17.72 17.56
CA THR A 583 0.29 -18.08 16.74
C THR A 583 -0.81 -17.06 17.00
N ARG A 584 -1.41 -16.53 15.95
CA ARG A 584 -2.55 -15.61 16.00
C ARG A 584 -3.69 -16.20 15.19
N LEU A 585 -4.85 -16.31 15.80
CA LEU A 585 -6.05 -16.90 15.19
C LEU A 585 -7.19 -15.91 15.34
N ALA A 586 -8.03 -15.76 14.32
CA ALA A 586 -9.25 -14.99 14.45
C ALA A 586 -10.38 -15.53 13.55
N VAL A 587 -11.60 -15.34 14.01
CA VAL A 587 -12.83 -15.46 13.24
C VAL A 587 -13.43 -14.07 13.13
N PHE A 588 -13.80 -13.67 11.93
CA PHE A 588 -14.27 -12.33 11.66
C PHE A 588 -15.52 -12.29 10.79
N ARG A 589 -16.25 -11.20 10.90
CA ARG A 589 -17.30 -10.78 9.96
C ARG A 589 -17.14 -9.29 9.67
N SER A 590 -16.93 -8.95 8.41
CA SER A 590 -16.87 -7.57 7.90
C SER A 590 -18.10 -7.31 7.03
N THR A 591 -18.87 -6.30 7.35
CA THR A 591 -20.07 -5.89 6.60
C THR A 591 -19.90 -4.47 6.11
N LYS A 592 -20.04 -4.25 4.80
CA LYS A 592 -20.03 -2.94 4.18
C LYS A 592 -21.45 -2.51 3.82
N LEU A 593 -21.78 -1.30 4.18
CA LEU A 593 -23.11 -0.68 3.99
C LEU A 593 -22.96 0.51 3.04
N ASN A 594 -24.02 0.78 2.26
CA ASN A 594 -24.05 1.88 1.28
C ASN A 594 -22.85 1.83 0.30
N GLU A 595 -22.47 0.61 -0.09
CA GLU A 595 -21.33 0.42 -0.94
C GLU A 595 -21.58 0.97 -2.34
N ARG A 596 -20.57 1.63 -2.87
CA ARG A 596 -20.53 2.15 -4.22
C ARG A 596 -19.49 1.40 -5.02
N ASN A 597 -19.90 0.93 -6.16
CA ASN A 597 -19.00 0.48 -7.20
C ASN A 597 -18.82 1.65 -8.18
N THR A 598 -17.81 2.48 -7.94
CA THR A 598 -17.38 3.48 -8.90
C THR A 598 -16.42 2.82 -9.87
N ASP A 599 -16.72 2.89 -11.16
CA ASP A 599 -15.72 2.67 -12.19
C ASP A 599 -15.07 4.03 -12.50
N PRO A 600 -13.79 4.22 -12.13
CA PRO A 600 -13.09 5.44 -12.47
C PRO A 600 -13.00 5.68 -13.98
N ASP A 601 -13.03 4.60 -14.78
CA ASP A 601 -12.95 4.71 -16.25
C ASP A 601 -14.29 5.00 -16.93
N LEU A 602 -15.41 4.62 -16.32
CA LEU A 602 -16.74 4.76 -16.90
C LEU A 602 -17.59 5.83 -16.22
N SER A 603 -17.12 6.45 -15.15
CA SER A 603 -17.84 7.48 -14.35
C SER A 603 -19.25 7.06 -13.91
N VAL A 604 -19.54 5.75 -13.89
CA VAL A 604 -20.83 5.21 -13.46
C VAL A 604 -20.75 4.79 -12.01
N ILE A 605 -21.50 5.48 -11.16
CA ILE A 605 -21.66 5.10 -9.75
C ILE A 605 -22.85 4.17 -9.64
N THR A 606 -22.57 2.96 -9.20
CA THR A 606 -23.60 1.99 -8.80
C THR A 606 -23.52 1.76 -7.30
N LEU A 607 -24.63 2.01 -6.63
CA LEU A 607 -24.79 1.65 -5.23
C LEU A 607 -25.14 0.17 -5.18
N SER A 608 -24.17 -0.69 -4.88
CA SER A 608 -24.45 -2.12 -4.61
C SER A 608 -25.17 -2.31 -3.26
N GLY A 609 -25.05 -1.33 -2.41
CA GLY A 609 -25.80 -1.20 -1.17
C GLY A 609 -25.22 -1.97 0.01
N LYS A 610 -25.00 -3.28 -0.08
CA LYS A 610 -24.50 -4.06 1.05
C LYS A 610 -23.81 -5.33 0.61
N ARG A 611 -22.69 -5.62 1.24
CA ARG A 611 -22.00 -6.92 1.16
C ARG A 611 -21.39 -7.32 2.50
N HIS A 612 -21.19 -8.60 2.72
CA HIS A 612 -20.44 -9.07 3.86
C HIS A 612 -19.50 -10.20 3.49
N VAL A 613 -18.45 -10.32 4.28
CA VAL A 613 -17.51 -11.44 4.27
C VAL A 613 -17.33 -11.93 5.70
N ALA A 614 -17.23 -13.24 5.88
CA ALA A 614 -16.89 -13.85 7.16
C ALA A 614 -15.92 -15.00 6.93
N GLY A 615 -14.97 -15.16 7.82
CA GLY A 615 -13.92 -16.13 7.65
C GLY A 615 -13.08 -16.36 8.88
N PHE A 616 -12.08 -17.21 8.69
CA PHE A 616 -11.06 -17.56 9.65
C PHE A 616 -9.69 -17.15 9.11
N GLU A 617 -8.83 -16.69 10.01
CA GLU A 617 -7.46 -16.37 9.69
C GLU A 617 -6.49 -16.91 10.75
N ALA A 618 -5.30 -17.25 10.30
CA ALA A 618 -4.22 -17.76 11.13
C ALA A 618 -2.89 -17.21 10.65
N ASP A 619 -2.14 -16.58 11.54
CA ASP A 619 -0.76 -16.15 11.33
C ASP A 619 0.15 -16.87 12.32
N ILE A 620 1.30 -17.34 11.84
CA ILE A 620 2.35 -17.94 12.66
C ILE A 620 3.68 -17.27 12.35
N SER A 621 4.50 -17.03 13.35
CA SER A 621 5.84 -16.49 13.11
C SER A 621 6.79 -16.78 14.27
N GLY A 622 8.08 -17.01 13.93
CA GLY A 622 9.16 -17.15 14.90
C GLY A 622 9.92 -18.43 14.78
N ARG A 623 10.64 -18.79 15.85
CA ARG A 623 11.53 -19.96 15.92
C ARG A 623 10.83 -21.15 16.54
N LEU A 624 10.73 -22.23 15.79
CA LEU A 624 10.26 -23.54 16.29
C LEU A 624 11.38 -24.30 17.00
N SER A 625 12.63 -24.07 16.59
CA SER A 625 13.84 -24.56 17.25
C SER A 625 14.97 -23.52 17.12
N PRO A 626 16.13 -23.71 17.78
CA PRO A 626 17.26 -22.78 17.62
C PRO A 626 17.71 -22.57 16.16
N THR A 627 17.49 -23.56 15.30
CA THR A 627 17.91 -23.57 13.90
C THR A 627 16.77 -23.43 12.89
N TRP A 628 15.52 -23.42 13.32
CA TRP A 628 14.36 -23.46 12.42
C TRP A 628 13.41 -22.31 12.68
N GLU A 629 13.24 -21.44 11.70
CA GLU A 629 12.29 -20.31 11.72
C GLU A 629 11.18 -20.53 10.70
N VAL A 630 9.98 -20.08 11.06
CA VAL A 630 8.79 -20.17 10.22
C VAL A 630 8.01 -18.86 10.27
N TYR A 631 7.50 -18.45 9.11
CA TYR A 631 6.47 -17.44 8.94
C TYR A 631 5.33 -18.03 8.10
N GLY A 632 4.09 -17.80 8.48
CA GLY A 632 2.94 -18.24 7.70
C GLY A 632 1.74 -17.36 7.95
N SER A 633 0.95 -17.16 6.90
CA SER A 633 -0.31 -16.43 6.95
C SER A 633 -1.32 -17.18 6.09
N TYR A 634 -2.48 -17.48 6.66
CA TYR A 634 -3.57 -18.19 6.00
C TYR A 634 -4.89 -17.50 6.25
N MET A 635 -5.75 -17.45 5.23
CA MET A 635 -7.11 -16.95 5.32
C MET A 635 -8.07 -17.87 4.56
N TRP A 636 -9.17 -18.21 5.22
CA TRP A 636 -10.30 -18.91 4.65
C TRP A 636 -11.55 -18.04 4.78
N ILE A 637 -12.18 -17.71 3.67
CA ILE A 637 -13.40 -16.90 3.59
C ILE A 637 -14.52 -17.79 3.02
N PRO A 638 -15.13 -18.66 3.82
CA PRO A 638 -16.26 -19.52 3.35
C PRO A 638 -17.48 -18.71 2.97
N VAL A 639 -17.73 -17.61 3.66
CA VAL A 639 -18.91 -16.77 3.47
C VAL A 639 -18.49 -15.43 2.88
N ALA A 640 -18.97 -15.14 1.69
CA ALA A 640 -18.78 -13.85 1.05
C ALA A 640 -19.96 -13.61 0.10
N HIS A 641 -20.80 -12.63 0.40
CA HIS A 641 -22.05 -12.39 -0.33
C HIS A 641 -22.29 -10.91 -0.57
N VAL A 642 -22.82 -10.61 -1.76
CA VAL A 642 -23.51 -9.37 -2.06
C VAL A 642 -24.94 -9.50 -1.53
N ASP A 643 -25.26 -8.76 -0.47
CA ASP A 643 -26.57 -8.81 0.19
C ASP A 643 -27.60 -7.92 -0.50
N LYS A 644 -27.14 -6.80 -1.09
CA LYS A 644 -27.94 -5.82 -1.82
C LYS A 644 -27.12 -5.21 -2.95
N ALA A 645 -27.63 -5.28 -4.15
CA ALA A 645 -27.04 -4.70 -5.35
C ALA A 645 -28.03 -3.75 -6.03
N ALA A 646 -27.54 -2.84 -6.87
CA ALA A 646 -28.42 -2.09 -7.76
C ALA A 646 -29.12 -3.06 -8.72
N PRO A 647 -30.43 -2.84 -8.99
CA PRO A 647 -31.14 -3.69 -9.94
C PRO A 647 -30.53 -3.56 -11.35
N CYS A 648 -30.36 -4.69 -12.03
CA CYS A 648 -30.05 -4.67 -13.46
C CYS A 648 -31.21 -4.04 -14.24
N PRO A 649 -30.95 -3.33 -15.36
CA PRO A 649 -32.01 -2.78 -16.20
C PRO A 649 -33.04 -3.86 -16.62
N PRO A 650 -34.31 -3.53 -16.81
CA PRO A 650 -35.34 -4.47 -17.21
C PRO A 650 -35.08 -5.20 -18.56
N SER A 651 -34.15 -4.72 -19.37
CA SER A 651 -33.73 -5.32 -20.63
C SER A 651 -32.88 -6.60 -20.49
N GLY A 652 -32.69 -7.11 -19.30
CA GLY A 652 -32.32 -8.51 -19.05
C GLY A 652 -30.85 -8.88 -19.05
N ALA A 653 -29.92 -8.09 -19.59
CA ALA A 653 -28.50 -8.35 -19.50
C ALA A 653 -27.83 -7.25 -18.65
N CYS A 654 -27.18 -7.62 -17.56
CA CYS A 654 -26.15 -6.76 -17.01
C CYS A 654 -25.05 -6.65 -18.06
N THR A 655 -25.02 -5.52 -18.79
CA THR A 655 -24.00 -5.26 -19.81
C THR A 655 -22.65 -4.98 -19.16
N GLN A 656 -21.60 -4.84 -19.95
CA GLN A 656 -20.26 -4.44 -19.45
C GLN A 656 -20.28 -3.16 -18.59
N ASN A 657 -21.32 -2.35 -18.72
CA ASN A 657 -21.52 -1.09 -18.00
C ASN A 657 -22.36 -1.24 -16.71
N THR A 658 -22.88 -2.44 -16.42
CA THR A 658 -23.54 -2.75 -15.14
C THR A 658 -22.60 -3.62 -14.30
N PRO A 659 -22.46 -3.38 -13.00
CA PRO A 659 -21.61 -4.24 -12.17
C PRO A 659 -22.11 -5.67 -12.27
N GLY A 660 -21.24 -6.60 -12.63
CA GLY A 660 -21.52 -8.03 -12.73
C GLY A 660 -21.72 -8.72 -11.38
N GLU A 661 -22.04 -7.98 -10.32
CA GLU A 661 -22.31 -8.53 -9.00
C GLU A 661 -23.80 -8.49 -8.72
N ARG A 662 -24.38 -9.66 -8.51
CA ARG A 662 -25.80 -9.86 -8.20
C ARG A 662 -25.95 -10.21 -6.71
N VAL A 663 -27.15 -10.00 -6.17
CA VAL A 663 -27.49 -10.50 -4.82
C VAL A 663 -27.26 -12.00 -4.77
N GLY A 664 -26.53 -12.45 -3.75
CA GLY A 664 -26.10 -13.84 -3.57
C GLY A 664 -24.73 -14.16 -4.18
N ASP A 665 -24.20 -13.33 -5.09
CA ASP A 665 -22.87 -13.55 -5.67
C ASP A 665 -21.77 -13.42 -4.63
N ARG A 666 -20.70 -14.20 -4.81
CA ARG A 666 -19.43 -13.95 -4.15
C ARG A 666 -18.78 -12.69 -4.75
N PRO A 667 -18.41 -11.71 -3.92
CA PRO A 667 -17.75 -10.50 -4.40
C PRO A 667 -16.48 -10.81 -5.21
N THR A 668 -16.24 -10.00 -6.25
CA THR A 668 -15.04 -10.11 -7.09
C THR A 668 -13.77 -9.89 -6.27
N LEU A 669 -12.62 -10.41 -6.75
CA LEU A 669 -11.32 -10.31 -6.08
C LEU A 669 -11.32 -10.81 -4.62
N THR A 670 -12.24 -11.74 -4.29
CA THR A 670 -12.38 -12.32 -2.95
C THR A 670 -12.16 -13.82 -3.04
N PRO A 671 -10.90 -14.30 -3.06
CA PRO A 671 -10.60 -15.73 -3.08
C PRO A 671 -11.12 -16.41 -1.80
N GLU A 672 -11.53 -17.67 -1.90
CA GLU A 672 -11.98 -18.43 -0.73
C GLU A 672 -10.83 -18.80 0.19
N HIS A 673 -9.69 -19.22 -0.41
CA HIS A 673 -8.48 -19.55 0.30
C HIS A 673 -7.31 -18.74 -0.24
N SER A 674 -6.51 -18.23 0.66
CA SER A 674 -5.23 -17.60 0.32
C SER A 674 -4.23 -17.82 1.44
N GLY A 675 -2.95 -17.87 1.10
CA GLY A 675 -1.93 -18.00 2.12
C GLY A 675 -0.52 -18.01 1.58
N THR A 676 0.39 -17.90 2.52
CA THR A 676 1.82 -17.99 2.31
C THR A 676 2.45 -18.74 3.48
N VAL A 677 3.48 -19.49 3.19
CA VAL A 677 4.36 -20.05 4.20
C VAL A 677 5.80 -19.84 3.76
N TRP A 678 6.65 -19.41 4.66
CA TRP A 678 8.09 -19.29 4.48
C TRP A 678 8.80 -19.95 5.65
N SER A 679 9.81 -20.74 5.36
CA SER A 679 10.57 -21.46 6.39
C SER A 679 12.05 -21.38 6.07
N THR A 680 12.88 -21.17 7.10
CA THR A 680 14.33 -21.15 6.98
C THR A 680 14.97 -22.09 7.98
N TRP A 681 16.05 -22.76 7.58
CA TRP A 681 16.78 -23.73 8.38
C TRP A 681 18.28 -23.43 8.35
N GLN A 682 18.85 -23.20 9.53
CA GLN A 682 20.28 -23.07 9.74
C GLN A 682 20.91 -24.48 9.79
N LEU A 683 21.44 -24.95 8.67
CA LEU A 683 22.02 -26.30 8.56
C LEU A 683 23.38 -26.39 9.24
N THR A 684 24.19 -25.32 9.14
CA THR A 684 25.47 -25.17 9.83
C THR A 684 25.59 -23.71 10.32
N PRO A 685 26.55 -23.37 11.19
CA PRO A 685 26.73 -21.96 11.60
C PRO A 685 26.88 -20.95 10.44
N LYS A 686 27.30 -21.42 9.26
CA LYS A 686 27.58 -20.60 8.08
C LYS A 686 26.55 -20.76 6.95
N PHE A 687 25.80 -21.87 6.92
CA PHE A 687 24.91 -22.19 5.81
C PHE A 687 23.47 -22.31 6.25
N ARG A 688 22.62 -21.49 5.65
CA ARG A 688 21.18 -21.45 5.87
C ARG A 688 20.43 -21.67 4.55
N VAL A 689 19.37 -22.43 4.61
CA VAL A 689 18.45 -22.64 3.47
C VAL A 689 17.05 -22.18 3.83
N GLY A 690 16.28 -21.83 2.84
CA GLY A 690 14.87 -21.45 3.02
C GLY A 690 14.03 -21.85 1.83
N GLY A 691 12.73 -21.90 2.07
CA GLY A 691 11.76 -22.12 1.03
C GLY A 691 10.35 -21.79 1.48
N GLY A 692 9.48 -21.54 0.52
CA GLY A 692 8.12 -21.20 0.82
C GLY A 692 7.15 -21.43 -0.34
N LEU A 693 5.89 -21.33 0.01
CA LEU A 693 4.78 -21.48 -0.92
C LEU A 693 3.87 -20.25 -0.80
N ASN A 694 3.37 -19.78 -1.95
CA ASN A 694 2.29 -18.81 -2.00
C ASN A 694 1.13 -19.45 -2.78
N PHE A 695 -0.09 -19.34 -2.27
CA PHE A 695 -1.25 -19.93 -2.92
C PHE A 695 -2.47 -19.02 -2.83
N ARG A 696 -3.32 -19.14 -3.85
CA ARG A 696 -4.61 -18.46 -3.93
C ARG A 696 -5.61 -19.32 -4.68
N SER A 697 -6.82 -19.45 -4.14
CA SER A 697 -7.92 -20.14 -4.81
C SER A 697 -8.43 -19.32 -6.00
N LYS A 698 -9.28 -19.94 -6.84
CA LYS A 698 -9.93 -19.28 -7.97
C LYS A 698 -10.67 -18.02 -7.51
N GLN A 699 -10.71 -17.01 -8.37
CA GLN A 699 -11.41 -15.75 -8.08
C GLN A 699 -12.00 -15.13 -9.34
N LYS A 700 -13.05 -14.33 -9.19
CA LYS A 700 -13.62 -13.56 -10.30
C LYS A 700 -12.83 -12.24 -10.45
N PRO A 701 -12.42 -11.84 -11.67
CA PRO A 701 -12.01 -10.47 -11.96
C PRO A 701 -13.16 -9.48 -11.70
N LEU A 702 -12.84 -8.22 -11.50
CA LEU A 702 -13.83 -7.16 -11.33
C LEU A 702 -14.83 -7.19 -12.52
N ARG A 703 -16.14 -7.12 -12.26
CA ARG A 703 -17.22 -7.10 -13.27
C ARG A 703 -17.18 -8.25 -14.27
N SER A 704 -16.68 -9.41 -13.89
CA SER A 704 -16.62 -10.57 -14.76
C SER A 704 -17.47 -11.71 -14.22
N GLU A 705 -17.99 -12.55 -15.12
CA GLU A 705 -18.74 -13.75 -14.77
C GLU A 705 -17.85 -15.02 -14.71
N PHE A 706 -16.64 -14.97 -15.26
CA PHE A 706 -15.70 -16.09 -15.29
C PHE A 706 -14.76 -16.10 -14.08
N HIS A 707 -14.13 -17.26 -13.86
CA HIS A 707 -13.14 -17.42 -12.80
C HIS A 707 -11.73 -17.57 -13.40
N VAL A 708 -10.79 -16.86 -12.80
CA VAL A 708 -9.35 -17.09 -13.03
C VAL A 708 -8.92 -18.29 -12.18
N PRO A 709 -8.10 -19.22 -12.73
CA PRO A 709 -7.67 -20.41 -12.02
C PRO A 709 -6.91 -20.11 -10.71
N SER A 710 -7.01 -21.07 -9.79
CA SER A 710 -6.14 -21.09 -8.60
C SER A 710 -4.68 -21.32 -8.99
N TYR A 711 -3.77 -20.90 -8.13
CA TYR A 711 -2.35 -21.15 -8.32
C TYR A 711 -1.63 -21.43 -7.01
N VAL A 712 -0.49 -22.12 -7.15
CA VAL A 712 0.53 -22.28 -6.12
C VAL A 712 1.87 -21.97 -6.78
N THR A 713 2.68 -21.13 -6.14
CA THR A 713 4.07 -20.87 -6.51
C THR A 713 4.98 -21.27 -5.35
N ALA A 714 6.19 -21.74 -5.70
CA ALA A 714 7.20 -22.13 -4.74
C ALA A 714 8.46 -21.29 -4.93
N ASP A 715 9.09 -20.89 -3.82
CA ASP A 715 10.32 -20.10 -3.80
C ASP A 715 11.35 -20.81 -2.94
N LEU A 716 12.63 -20.68 -3.28
CA LEU A 716 13.77 -21.25 -2.56
C LEU A 716 14.83 -20.19 -2.27
N MET A 717 15.57 -20.39 -1.20
CA MET A 717 16.69 -19.53 -0.80
C MET A 717 17.84 -20.40 -0.26
N ALA A 718 19.07 -19.96 -0.55
CA ALA A 718 20.29 -20.48 0.09
C ALA A 718 21.18 -19.30 0.46
N GLU A 719 21.74 -19.33 1.65
CA GLU A 719 22.60 -18.27 2.19
C GLU A 719 23.87 -18.88 2.80
N TYR A 720 25.00 -18.27 2.49
CA TYR A 720 26.29 -18.63 3.06
C TYR A 720 26.98 -17.40 3.65
N ARG A 721 27.43 -17.51 4.93
CA ARG A 721 28.17 -16.48 5.65
C ARG A 721 29.67 -16.83 5.63
N PHE A 722 30.46 -15.92 5.11
CA PHE A 722 31.91 -16.04 5.11
C PHE A 722 32.49 -15.59 6.46
N ASP A 723 33.71 -16.07 6.80
CA ASP A 723 34.40 -15.69 8.04
C ASP A 723 35.09 -14.32 7.91
N PHE A 724 35.35 -13.86 6.70
CA PHE A 724 36.03 -12.60 6.44
C PHE A 724 35.01 -11.50 6.12
N GLU A 725 35.29 -10.30 6.58
CA GLU A 725 34.57 -9.07 6.24
C GLU A 725 33.03 -9.08 6.45
N ASN A 726 32.52 -9.95 7.33
CA ASN A 726 31.08 -10.10 7.55
C ASN A 726 30.25 -10.21 6.26
N LEU A 727 30.82 -10.84 5.24
CA LEU A 727 30.21 -11.03 3.93
C LEU A 727 29.20 -12.18 3.97
N ILE A 728 28.02 -11.92 3.47
CA ILE A 728 26.94 -12.90 3.29
C ILE A 728 26.62 -12.98 1.79
N LEU A 729 26.58 -14.18 1.24
CA LEU A 729 26.09 -14.45 -0.10
C LEU A 729 24.77 -15.19 -0.02
N LYS A 730 23.72 -14.66 -0.64
CA LYS A 730 22.37 -15.20 -0.65
C LYS A 730 21.88 -15.38 -2.09
N ALA A 731 21.28 -16.54 -2.39
CA ALA A 731 20.63 -16.82 -3.67
C ALA A 731 19.16 -17.09 -3.45
N ASN A 732 18.30 -16.40 -4.20
CA ASN A 732 16.84 -16.54 -4.19
C ASN A 732 16.37 -17.03 -5.56
N LEU A 733 15.61 -18.13 -5.60
CA LEU A 733 14.94 -18.65 -6.80
C LEU A 733 13.44 -18.57 -6.58
N THR A 734 12.78 -17.62 -7.25
CA THR A 734 11.33 -17.42 -7.14
C THR A 734 10.58 -18.12 -8.25
N ASN A 735 9.32 -18.52 -7.98
CA ASN A 735 8.49 -19.29 -8.91
C ASN A 735 9.23 -20.46 -9.55
N VAL A 736 9.78 -21.33 -8.71
CA VAL A 736 10.67 -22.46 -9.11
C VAL A 736 10.07 -23.32 -10.23
N THR A 737 8.77 -23.55 -10.19
CA THR A 737 8.03 -24.36 -11.17
C THR A 737 7.70 -23.60 -12.46
N ASN A 738 8.06 -22.33 -12.57
CA ASN A 738 7.71 -21.43 -13.67
C ASN A 738 6.20 -21.42 -13.96
N LYS A 739 5.38 -21.39 -12.91
CA LYS A 739 3.93 -21.41 -13.02
C LYS A 739 3.42 -20.12 -13.65
N LEU A 740 2.66 -20.23 -14.74
CA LEU A 740 1.89 -19.09 -15.26
C LEU A 740 0.67 -18.85 -14.38
N TYR A 741 0.52 -17.63 -13.87
CA TYR A 741 -0.62 -17.19 -13.05
C TYR A 741 -0.92 -15.72 -13.26
N ALA A 742 -2.13 -15.32 -12.93
CA ALA A 742 -2.52 -13.92 -12.91
C ALA A 742 -2.24 -13.33 -11.51
N ASP A 743 -1.34 -12.37 -11.46
CA ASP A 743 -0.97 -11.67 -10.21
C ASP A 743 -2.01 -10.62 -9.83
N SER A 744 -2.44 -9.83 -10.81
CA SER A 744 -3.46 -8.79 -10.66
C SER A 744 -4.51 -8.94 -11.75
N LEU A 745 -5.76 -8.62 -11.42
CA LEU A 745 -6.93 -8.88 -12.27
C LEU A 745 -7.69 -7.60 -12.59
N TYR A 746 -8.22 -7.52 -13.82
CA TYR A 746 -9.15 -6.49 -14.28
C TYR A 746 -10.23 -7.14 -15.19
N PRO A 747 -11.37 -6.48 -15.52
CA PRO A 747 -12.42 -7.10 -16.30
C PRO A 747 -12.00 -7.74 -17.62
N ALA A 748 -11.13 -7.07 -18.35
CA ALA A 748 -10.74 -7.47 -19.71
C ALA A 748 -9.29 -7.94 -19.84
N HIS A 749 -8.47 -7.88 -18.78
CA HIS A 749 -7.06 -8.22 -18.81
C HIS A 749 -6.54 -8.62 -17.42
N TYR A 750 -5.35 -9.17 -17.41
CA TYR A 750 -4.61 -9.47 -16.18
C TYR A 750 -3.14 -9.10 -16.36
N VAL A 751 -2.48 -8.76 -15.27
CA VAL A 751 -1.02 -8.69 -15.24
C VAL A 751 -0.51 -10.07 -14.83
N PRO A 752 0.34 -10.71 -15.63
CA PRO A 752 0.91 -12.00 -15.26
C PRO A 752 1.83 -11.85 -14.07
N GLY A 753 1.88 -12.86 -13.22
CA GLY A 753 2.93 -12.95 -12.21
C GLY A 753 4.27 -13.27 -12.86
N ALA A 754 5.36 -12.84 -12.21
CA ALA A 754 6.71 -13.09 -12.73
C ALA A 754 6.93 -14.59 -12.95
N GLY A 755 7.57 -14.93 -14.06
CA GLY A 755 8.09 -16.25 -14.33
C GLY A 755 9.20 -16.63 -13.34
N ARG A 756 9.85 -17.77 -13.54
CA ARG A 756 10.97 -18.16 -12.69
C ARG A 756 12.13 -17.16 -12.82
N THR A 757 12.56 -16.60 -11.67
CA THR A 757 13.69 -15.65 -11.60
C THR A 757 14.70 -16.09 -10.55
N LEU A 758 15.98 -15.86 -10.83
CA LEU A 758 17.09 -16.06 -9.91
C LEU A 758 17.69 -14.70 -9.56
N GLN A 759 17.95 -14.48 -8.28
CA GLN A 759 18.71 -13.34 -7.78
C GLN A 759 19.80 -13.82 -6.84
N VAL A 760 20.97 -13.20 -6.90
CA VAL A 760 22.10 -13.43 -6.00
C VAL A 760 22.47 -12.12 -5.36
N THR A 761 22.46 -12.07 -4.03
CA THR A 761 22.78 -10.89 -3.23
C THR A 761 24.05 -11.11 -2.45
N ALA A 762 25.01 -10.19 -2.55
CA ALA A 762 26.16 -10.08 -1.69
C ALA A 762 25.90 -8.93 -0.70
N SER A 763 25.87 -9.25 0.61
CA SER A 763 25.66 -8.29 1.70
C SER A 763 26.93 -8.15 2.51
N LEU A 764 27.40 -6.92 2.68
CA LEU A 764 28.54 -6.56 3.50
C LEU A 764 28.07 -5.74 4.69
N LYS A 765 28.41 -6.17 5.92
CA LYS A 765 28.11 -5.45 7.18
C LYS A 765 29.41 -5.00 7.84
N PHE A 766 29.50 -3.73 8.25
CA PHE A 766 30.70 -3.15 8.85
C PHE A 766 30.41 -1.99 9.77
#